data_3fb81f34d52dc6e3b1d27244c1078105
#
_entry.id   3fb81f34d52dc6e3b1d27244c1078105
#
_cell.length_a   1.000
_cell.length_b   1.000
_cell.length_c   1.000
_cell.angle_alpha   90.00
_cell.angle_beta   90.00
_cell.angle_gamma   90.00
#
_symmetry.space_group_name_H-M   'P 1'
#
loop_
_entity.id
_entity.type
_entity.pdbx_description
1 polymer ?
#
loop_
_entity_poly.entity_id
_entity_poly.type
_entity_poly.pdbx_seq_one_letter_code
_entity_poly.pdbx_strand_id
1 'polypeptide(L)'
;MGAAMFLAILVASIFWSSPSRSTPTPVPTQRIERLVALARLDAAVRYFNPSVATRPSIWDSLFAANVVRIADAPSSGEYARLVAALMTDLHDDPPTRTSPQRALKYNGFPSPTFQGSGGYTLDWRAAGFGETYRVEMGENVHADVRLSEASADVTTSTKVPPVPTSAGWRAPYPSAGYRILGADRLWSTIHYFYPYKPLIGENWDDQLRAALPAVEQAQNAVEYAKAIAAFAAHIHDTHVSVGSAPLHTFLGAVPTGVATRLIENQLVVTRIADPSAERAGLHVGDVVESVDGEPMSQRIARVTPYIAASTPQSLLFRLETSLLTGPDSMPARLVVRGATGGDRTVLVPRAMSLAQPLQKHRVGSIIRVFPGNVGYVDLDRLPPEMVDSAFRVLAGTKAIVLDDRGYPLGTAWSIAPRLNTHGDGTTAAKFKRLIVPSPDTSLTTIYQFDQPIPPAQGVAKYTGKTVMLVDERTISQAEHTGLFFEAANGTTFIGSPTMGANGDVTNFFLPGNISITFTGHDVRHADGRPLQRVGLQPQVAVTPTIAGIRAGRDEVLETALKYVGGTGEIPTDPYKEPPTVVLAAEPMVTGWGQFGSPAAFRIGEDRIVVHGGTASGHVTARSATPTGFGAFNQMIRADNYRGKRVRFSAYVRTRGVNGGAGAGLWMRVDGDGGMLQFDNMGSRTITGTTDWKLVSVVLDVPSNATGIVFGLLLSGPGEAWIDDASLDVVGTDVPSTNTAEPTSNPDMAEQQRKTYETRPLTPLNMGFEPG
;
A
#
# COMPACT_ATOMS: atom_id res chain seq x y z
N MET A 1 30.02 -15.78 9.59
CA MET A 1 30.80 -15.42 8.41
C MET A 1 30.64 -16.37 7.22
N GLY A 2 30.42 -17.68 7.40
CA GLY A 2 30.31 -18.64 6.28
C GLY A 2 28.96 -18.54 5.47
N ALA A 3 27.84 -18.30 6.11
CA ALA A 3 26.52 -18.29 5.44
C ALA A 3 26.26 -17.06 4.55
N ALA A 4 26.80 -15.90 4.91
CA ALA A 4 26.66 -14.68 4.11
C ALA A 4 27.48 -14.72 2.81
N MET A 5 28.59 -15.43 2.82
CA MET A 5 29.48 -15.53 1.65
C MET A 5 28.93 -16.49 0.58
N PHE A 6 28.18 -17.56 0.98
CA PHE A 6 27.54 -18.47 0.03
C PHE A 6 26.32 -17.85 -0.67
N LEU A 7 25.56 -17.00 0.03
CA LEU A 7 24.39 -16.33 -0.54
C LEU A 7 24.81 -15.29 -1.61
N ALA A 8 25.93 -14.58 -1.38
CA ALA A 8 26.49 -13.63 -2.34
C ALA A 8 26.97 -14.32 -3.64
N ILE A 9 27.46 -15.56 -3.56
CA ILE A 9 27.95 -16.29 -4.74
C ILE A 9 26.78 -16.79 -5.60
N LEU A 10 25.64 -17.19 -5.00
CA LEU A 10 24.48 -17.63 -5.78
C LEU A 10 23.77 -16.48 -6.49
N VAL A 11 23.66 -15.32 -5.84
CA VAL A 11 23.12 -14.11 -6.46
C VAL A 11 24.06 -13.60 -7.56
N ALA A 12 25.38 -13.65 -7.37
CA ALA A 12 26.36 -13.26 -8.37
C ALA A 12 26.39 -14.21 -9.60
N SER A 13 26.17 -15.52 -9.42
CA SER A 13 26.11 -16.48 -10.53
C SER A 13 24.81 -16.42 -11.34
N ILE A 14 23.70 -15.90 -10.75
CA ILE A 14 22.43 -15.69 -11.48
C ILE A 14 22.54 -14.50 -12.43
N PHE A 15 23.39 -13.52 -12.14
CA PHE A 15 23.54 -12.33 -12.98
C PHE A 15 24.32 -12.55 -14.29
N TRP A 16 24.97 -13.71 -14.50
CA TRP A 16 25.88 -13.89 -15.63
C TRP A 16 25.44 -14.83 -16.75
N SER A 17 24.25 -15.40 -16.67
CA SER A 17 23.67 -16.16 -17.80
C SER A 17 22.47 -15.42 -18.38
N SER A 18 22.72 -14.42 -19.23
CA SER A 18 21.67 -13.72 -19.97
C SER A 18 21.16 -14.65 -21.10
N PRO A 19 19.85 -14.91 -21.21
CA PRO A 19 19.28 -15.46 -22.42
C PRO A 19 19.47 -14.46 -23.56
N SER A 20 19.71 -14.93 -24.77
CA SER A 20 19.87 -14.14 -25.99
C SER A 20 18.67 -13.19 -26.18
N ARG A 21 18.81 -11.94 -25.76
CA ARG A 21 17.92 -10.85 -26.12
C ARG A 21 18.25 -10.45 -27.55
N SER A 22 17.22 -10.18 -28.38
CA SER A 22 17.42 -9.32 -29.54
C SER A 22 18.05 -8.03 -29.01
N THR A 23 19.31 -7.79 -29.33
CA THR A 23 20.00 -6.56 -28.94
C THR A 23 19.23 -5.38 -29.55
N PRO A 24 18.81 -4.39 -28.70
CA PRO A 24 18.22 -3.17 -29.23
C PRO A 24 19.18 -2.54 -30.26
N THR A 25 18.62 -1.96 -31.32
CA THR A 25 19.43 -1.21 -32.28
C THR A 25 20.23 -0.14 -31.50
N PRO A 26 21.56 -0.05 -31.68
CA PRO A 26 22.35 0.94 -30.96
C PRO A 26 21.82 2.34 -31.25
N VAL A 27 21.38 3.04 -30.18
CA VAL A 27 20.99 4.44 -30.28
C VAL A 27 22.26 5.30 -30.24
N PRO A 28 22.43 6.32 -31.10
CA PRO A 28 23.59 7.19 -31.05
C PRO A 28 23.81 7.80 -29.67
N THR A 29 25.02 7.78 -29.16
CA THR A 29 25.36 8.29 -27.82
C THR A 29 24.89 9.74 -27.62
N GLN A 30 25.06 10.60 -28.64
CA GLN A 30 24.62 12.00 -28.60
C GLN A 30 23.10 12.13 -28.37
N ARG A 31 22.32 11.28 -29.03
CA ARG A 31 20.86 11.26 -28.88
C ARG A 31 20.44 10.90 -27.44
N ILE A 32 21.10 9.91 -26.86
CA ILE A 32 20.84 9.54 -25.46
C ILE A 32 21.17 10.70 -24.50
N GLU A 33 22.29 11.37 -24.70
CA GLU A 33 22.66 12.53 -23.84
C GLU A 33 21.65 13.67 -23.98
N ARG A 34 21.09 13.90 -25.16
CA ARG A 34 20.00 14.87 -25.35
C ARG A 34 18.73 14.46 -24.61
N LEU A 35 18.36 13.17 -24.62
CA LEU A 35 17.23 12.66 -23.87
C LEU A 35 17.43 12.82 -22.34
N VAL A 36 18.62 12.54 -21.82
CA VAL A 36 18.96 12.77 -20.41
C VAL A 36 18.90 14.27 -20.05
N ALA A 37 19.37 15.13 -20.94
CA ALA A 37 19.28 16.58 -20.74
C ALA A 37 17.82 17.06 -20.74
N LEU A 38 16.99 16.50 -21.63
CA LEU A 38 15.56 16.78 -21.68
C LEU A 38 14.83 16.27 -20.45
N ALA A 39 15.22 15.13 -19.85
CA ALA A 39 14.70 14.67 -18.57
C ALA A 39 15.00 15.63 -17.42
N ARG A 40 16.22 16.19 -17.39
CA ARG A 40 16.59 17.25 -16.43
C ARG A 40 15.77 18.52 -16.64
N LEU A 41 15.53 18.90 -17.90
CA LEU A 41 14.67 20.03 -18.24
C LEU A 41 13.21 19.76 -17.82
N ASP A 42 12.65 18.57 -18.11
CA ASP A 42 11.32 18.19 -17.66
C ASP A 42 11.20 18.32 -16.15
N ALA A 43 12.16 17.81 -15.41
CA ALA A 43 12.17 17.88 -13.96
C ALA A 43 12.25 19.34 -13.44
N ALA A 44 13.12 20.17 -14.00
CA ALA A 44 13.24 21.56 -13.62
C ALA A 44 11.95 22.35 -13.88
N VAL A 45 11.37 22.18 -15.07
CA VAL A 45 10.10 22.83 -15.42
C VAL A 45 8.96 22.32 -14.56
N ARG A 46 8.83 21.02 -14.37
CA ARG A 46 7.76 20.39 -13.60
C ARG A 46 7.71 20.84 -12.16
N TYR A 47 8.86 20.87 -11.48
CA TYR A 47 8.91 21.11 -10.03
C TYR A 47 9.11 22.58 -9.67
N PHE A 48 9.67 23.39 -10.56
CA PHE A 48 10.09 24.75 -10.20
C PHE A 48 9.41 25.84 -11.01
N ASN A 49 8.80 25.53 -12.18
CA ASN A 49 8.13 26.54 -12.98
C ASN A 49 6.70 26.81 -12.46
N PRO A 50 6.35 28.09 -12.15
CA PRO A 50 5.05 28.44 -11.58
C PRO A 50 3.86 28.15 -12.49
N SER A 51 4.03 28.27 -13.81
CA SER A 51 2.93 28.06 -14.78
C SER A 51 2.58 26.59 -14.91
N VAL A 52 3.57 25.68 -14.76
CA VAL A 52 3.38 24.22 -14.82
C VAL A 52 2.78 23.69 -13.51
N ALA A 53 3.13 24.28 -12.37
CA ALA A 53 2.59 23.87 -11.08
C ALA A 53 1.04 23.89 -11.03
N THR A 54 0.41 24.80 -11.77
CA THR A 54 -1.05 24.93 -11.85
C THR A 54 -1.69 24.13 -12.97
N ARG A 55 -0.92 23.76 -14.01
CA ARG A 55 -1.41 23.10 -15.24
C ARG A 55 -0.41 22.05 -15.75
N PRO A 56 -0.07 21.02 -14.97
CA PRO A 56 0.97 20.04 -15.34
C PRO A 56 0.65 19.27 -16.63
N SER A 57 -0.61 19.04 -16.95
CA SER A 57 -1.03 18.29 -18.15
C SER A 57 -0.70 19.02 -19.47
N ILE A 58 -0.61 20.35 -19.46
CA ILE A 58 -0.19 21.13 -20.64
C ILE A 58 1.27 20.84 -20.94
N TRP A 59 2.12 20.89 -19.91
CA TRP A 59 3.53 20.57 -20.05
C TRP A 59 3.75 19.12 -20.48
N ASP A 60 3.07 18.15 -19.86
CA ASP A 60 3.15 16.74 -20.23
C ASP A 60 2.88 16.53 -21.73
N SER A 61 1.84 17.16 -22.23
CA SER A 61 1.45 17.05 -23.65
C SER A 61 2.46 17.72 -24.58
N LEU A 62 2.93 18.90 -24.20
CA LEU A 62 3.91 19.68 -24.97
C LEU A 62 5.25 18.93 -25.02
N PHE A 63 5.72 18.45 -23.90
CA PHE A 63 6.97 17.70 -23.80
C PHE A 63 6.90 16.40 -24.62
N ALA A 64 5.86 15.58 -24.40
CA ALA A 64 5.69 14.32 -25.10
C ALA A 64 5.56 14.47 -26.64
N ALA A 65 4.97 15.58 -27.11
CA ALA A 65 4.88 15.88 -28.55
C ALA A 65 6.23 16.26 -29.18
N ASN A 66 7.18 16.77 -28.41
CA ASN A 66 8.41 17.37 -28.93
C ASN A 66 9.69 16.56 -28.61
N VAL A 67 9.72 15.79 -27.51
CA VAL A 67 10.95 15.17 -26.97
C VAL A 67 11.70 14.33 -28.00
N VAL A 68 11.00 13.51 -28.78
CA VAL A 68 11.63 12.68 -29.83
C VAL A 68 12.25 13.54 -30.91
N ARG A 69 11.50 14.53 -31.43
CA ARG A 69 11.97 15.44 -32.47
C ARG A 69 13.20 16.26 -32.01
N ILE A 70 13.22 16.69 -30.77
CA ILE A 70 14.34 17.45 -30.20
C ILE A 70 15.57 16.55 -30.09
N ALA A 71 15.41 15.31 -29.58
CA ALA A 71 16.51 14.36 -29.48
C ALA A 71 17.10 13.99 -30.86
N ASP A 72 16.27 13.93 -31.91
CA ASP A 72 16.65 13.59 -33.29
C ASP A 72 17.18 14.78 -34.11
N ALA A 73 17.37 15.95 -33.50
CA ALA A 73 17.82 17.14 -34.19
C ALA A 73 19.13 16.86 -35.00
N PRO A 74 19.20 17.24 -36.26
CA PRO A 74 20.33 16.86 -37.13
C PRO A 74 21.62 17.60 -36.83
N SER A 75 21.56 18.69 -36.04
CA SER A 75 22.71 19.49 -35.65
C SER A 75 22.49 20.15 -34.28
N SER A 76 23.58 20.61 -33.65
CA SER A 76 23.52 21.36 -32.40
C SER A 76 22.74 22.69 -32.54
N GLY A 77 22.82 23.34 -33.73
CA GLY A 77 22.03 24.55 -34.01
C GLY A 77 20.52 24.27 -34.07
N GLU A 78 20.12 23.20 -34.71
CA GLU A 78 18.70 22.80 -34.75
C GLU A 78 18.22 22.31 -33.38
N TYR A 79 19.07 21.59 -32.64
CA TYR A 79 18.80 21.20 -31.24
C TYR A 79 18.51 22.43 -30.38
N ALA A 80 19.41 23.44 -30.40
CA ALA A 80 19.21 24.66 -29.66
C ALA A 80 17.90 25.39 -30.04
N ARG A 81 17.62 25.46 -31.35
CA ARG A 81 16.37 26.09 -31.86
C ARG A 81 15.11 25.36 -31.35
N LEU A 82 15.13 24.03 -31.35
CA LEU A 82 13.99 23.22 -30.89
C LEU A 82 13.79 23.30 -29.38
N VAL A 83 14.87 23.31 -28.59
CA VAL A 83 14.80 23.54 -27.12
C VAL A 83 14.24 24.92 -26.84
N ALA A 84 14.70 25.97 -27.51
CA ALA A 84 14.18 27.32 -27.34
C ALA A 84 12.68 27.41 -27.73
N ALA A 85 12.27 26.75 -28.81
CA ALA A 85 10.88 26.68 -29.22
C ALA A 85 10.00 25.99 -28.16
N LEU A 86 10.45 24.86 -27.59
CA LEU A 86 9.74 24.16 -26.52
C LEU A 86 9.50 25.08 -25.30
N MET A 87 10.51 25.85 -24.91
CA MET A 87 10.39 26.80 -23.78
C MET A 87 9.47 27.98 -24.11
N THR A 88 9.49 28.46 -25.36
CA THR A 88 8.57 29.52 -25.84
C THR A 88 7.12 29.05 -25.85
N ASP A 89 6.88 27.81 -26.31
CA ASP A 89 5.54 27.22 -26.41
C ASP A 89 4.92 26.95 -25.02
N LEU A 90 5.72 26.95 -23.96
CA LEU A 90 5.22 26.84 -22.58
C LEU A 90 4.35 28.05 -22.17
N HIS A 91 4.42 29.18 -22.90
CA HIS A 91 3.67 30.42 -22.63
C HIS A 91 3.72 30.78 -21.14
N ASP A 92 4.89 31.15 -20.69
CA ASP A 92 5.14 31.50 -19.28
C ASP A 92 4.65 32.92 -18.98
N ASP A 93 3.31 33.11 -18.99
CA ASP A 93 2.68 34.37 -18.66
C ASP A 93 3.05 34.78 -17.22
N PRO A 94 3.50 36.03 -17.00
CA PRO A 94 3.76 36.51 -15.66
C PRO A 94 2.49 36.38 -14.81
N PRO A 95 2.59 35.89 -13.55
CA PRO A 95 1.42 35.75 -12.69
C PRO A 95 0.75 37.10 -12.52
N THR A 96 -0.55 37.17 -12.82
CA THR A 96 -1.36 38.36 -12.49
C THR A 96 -1.33 38.52 -10.97
N ARG A 97 -0.88 39.66 -10.50
CA ARG A 97 -0.56 40.01 -9.11
C ARG A 97 -1.75 40.03 -8.12
N THR A 98 -2.83 39.32 -8.35
CA THR A 98 -4.09 39.48 -7.60
C THR A 98 -4.59 38.21 -6.86
N SER A 99 -3.81 37.17 -6.75
CA SER A 99 -4.19 36.03 -5.88
C SER A 99 -3.14 35.85 -4.79
N PRO A 100 -3.53 35.72 -3.52
CA PRO A 100 -2.58 35.25 -2.50
C PRO A 100 -2.04 33.93 -3.01
N GLN A 101 -0.72 33.83 -3.09
CA GLN A 101 -0.02 32.65 -3.59
C GLN A 101 -0.47 31.45 -2.77
N ARG A 102 -1.32 30.62 -3.36
CA ARG A 102 -1.56 29.28 -2.82
C ARG A 102 -0.21 28.57 -2.87
N ALA A 103 0.25 28.16 -1.72
CA ALA A 103 1.38 27.27 -1.58
C ALA A 103 1.35 26.23 -2.71
N LEU A 104 2.48 26.08 -3.41
CA LEU A 104 2.60 25.10 -4.48
C LEU A 104 2.34 23.73 -3.88
N LYS A 105 1.12 23.24 -4.02
CA LYS A 105 0.84 21.83 -3.82
C LYS A 105 1.60 21.14 -4.94
N TYR A 106 2.63 20.38 -4.59
CA TYR A 106 3.37 19.56 -5.54
C TYR A 106 2.39 18.66 -6.29
N ASN A 107 1.97 19.12 -7.47
CA ASN A 107 1.03 18.37 -8.30
C ASN A 107 1.76 17.14 -8.85
N GLY A 108 1.48 15.98 -8.31
CA GLY A 108 2.05 14.69 -8.70
C GLY A 108 2.79 13.97 -7.58
N PHE A 109 2.84 14.55 -6.37
CA PHE A 109 3.31 13.85 -5.18
C PHE A 109 2.17 13.67 -4.20
N PRO A 110 1.91 12.46 -3.71
CA PRO A 110 1.20 12.30 -2.47
C PRO A 110 2.04 12.99 -1.41
N SER A 111 1.55 14.10 -0.90
CA SER A 111 2.05 14.61 0.36
C SER A 111 1.62 13.58 1.39
N PRO A 112 2.52 12.84 2.05
CA PRO A 112 2.12 11.95 3.12
C PRO A 112 1.46 12.79 4.22
N THR A 113 0.59 12.14 4.95
CA THR A 113 -0.07 12.68 6.13
C THR A 113 0.99 13.19 7.11
N PHE A 114 1.04 14.48 7.25
CA PHE A 114 1.90 15.15 8.23
C PHE A 114 1.09 15.44 9.48
N GLN A 115 1.52 14.90 10.62
CA GLN A 115 1.05 15.35 11.92
C GLN A 115 2.00 16.43 12.42
N GLY A 116 1.69 17.69 12.14
CA GLY A 116 2.47 18.81 12.62
C GLY A 116 2.08 20.10 11.91
N SER A 117 1.88 21.18 12.64
CA SER A 117 1.62 22.52 12.13
C SER A 117 2.96 23.22 11.86
N GLY A 118 3.24 23.58 10.63
CA GLY A 118 4.38 24.40 10.26
C GLY A 118 4.40 24.62 8.75
N GLY A 119 4.29 25.86 8.30
CA GLY A 119 4.56 26.25 6.93
C GLY A 119 6.05 26.54 6.77
N TYR A 120 6.68 26.06 5.70
CA TYR A 120 8.01 26.46 5.30
C TYR A 120 7.89 27.26 4.00
N THR A 121 8.42 28.47 4.00
CA THR A 121 8.60 29.26 2.76
C THR A 121 10.04 29.10 2.36
N LEU A 122 10.29 28.50 1.19
CA LEU A 122 11.62 28.51 0.59
C LEU A 122 11.68 29.67 -0.41
N ASP A 123 12.45 30.69 -0.08
CA ASP A 123 12.79 31.75 -1.02
C ASP A 123 14.03 31.29 -1.79
N TRP A 124 13.87 30.94 -3.06
CA TRP A 124 14.98 30.57 -3.94
C TRP A 124 16.04 31.67 -4.04
N ARG A 125 15.64 32.94 -3.92
CA ARG A 125 16.54 34.09 -3.95
C ARG A 125 17.44 34.11 -2.70
N ALA A 126 16.86 33.83 -1.54
CA ALA A 126 17.62 33.71 -0.30
C ALA A 126 18.56 32.48 -0.32
N ALA A 127 18.23 31.45 -1.08
CA ALA A 127 19.06 30.27 -1.33
C ALA A 127 20.16 30.52 -2.42
N GLY A 128 20.24 31.72 -2.98
CA GLY A 128 21.26 32.08 -3.98
C GLY A 128 20.84 31.84 -5.43
N PHE A 129 19.61 31.39 -5.70
CA PHE A 129 19.07 31.33 -7.06
C PHE A 129 18.45 32.66 -7.46
N GLY A 130 18.59 33.03 -8.74
CA GLY A 130 17.93 34.19 -9.33
C GLY A 130 16.46 33.92 -9.62
N GLU A 131 15.90 34.66 -10.57
CA GLU A 131 14.53 34.43 -11.06
C GLU A 131 14.43 33.21 -11.95
N THR A 132 15.57 32.70 -12.45
CA THR A 132 15.68 31.56 -13.34
C THR A 132 16.72 30.57 -12.85
N TYR A 133 16.51 29.29 -13.17
CA TYR A 133 17.46 28.21 -13.01
C TYR A 133 17.93 27.75 -14.39
N ARG A 134 19.26 27.75 -14.62
CA ARG A 134 19.84 27.31 -15.89
C ARG A 134 20.01 25.80 -15.90
N VAL A 135 19.37 25.13 -16.86
CA VAL A 135 19.55 23.73 -17.15
C VAL A 135 20.51 23.58 -18.33
N GLU A 136 21.63 22.91 -18.07
CA GLU A 136 22.61 22.60 -19.12
C GLU A 136 22.09 21.44 -19.98
N MET A 137 21.94 21.70 -21.27
CA MET A 137 21.36 20.76 -22.24
C MET A 137 22.42 20.01 -23.04
N GLY A 138 23.72 20.24 -22.77
CA GLY A 138 24.81 19.74 -23.59
C GLY A 138 25.00 20.54 -24.89
N GLU A 139 26.08 20.25 -25.63
CA GLU A 139 26.37 20.89 -26.92
C GLU A 139 26.42 22.44 -26.89
N ASN A 140 26.80 23.03 -25.76
CA ASN A 140 26.73 24.47 -25.47
C ASN A 140 25.30 25.07 -25.55
N VAL A 141 24.29 24.25 -25.40
CA VAL A 141 22.87 24.65 -25.31
C VAL A 141 22.46 24.68 -23.85
N HIS A 142 21.64 25.64 -23.47
CA HIS A 142 21.01 25.73 -22.14
C HIS A 142 19.56 26.18 -22.27
N ALA A 143 18.77 25.90 -21.23
CA ALA A 143 17.42 26.40 -21.04
C ALA A 143 17.32 27.10 -19.68
N ASP A 144 16.79 28.30 -19.66
CA ASP A 144 16.55 29.04 -18.42
C ASP A 144 15.10 28.82 -17.98
N VAL A 145 14.91 28.11 -16.86
CA VAL A 145 13.63 27.79 -16.29
C VAL A 145 13.28 28.84 -15.23
N ARG A 146 12.15 29.51 -15.39
CA ARG A 146 11.64 30.46 -14.40
C ARG A 146 11.31 29.75 -13.11
N LEU A 147 11.78 30.29 -11.98
CA LEU A 147 11.53 29.76 -10.65
C LEU A 147 10.29 30.43 -10.01
N SER A 148 9.46 29.62 -9.41
CA SER A 148 8.38 30.08 -8.55
C SER A 148 8.93 30.51 -7.18
N GLU A 149 8.23 31.42 -6.49
CA GLU A 149 8.37 31.54 -5.05
C GLU A 149 7.75 30.28 -4.44
N ALA A 150 8.58 29.38 -3.93
CA ALA A 150 8.06 28.15 -3.31
C ALA A 150 7.71 28.43 -1.85
N SER A 151 6.43 28.44 -1.53
CA SER A 151 5.97 28.21 -0.17
C SER A 151 5.47 26.78 -0.07
N ALA A 152 6.10 25.95 0.71
CA ALA A 152 5.55 24.64 1.08
C ALA A 152 4.65 24.86 2.29
N ASP A 153 3.34 24.85 2.07
CA ASP A 153 2.40 24.60 3.15
C ASP A 153 2.44 23.10 3.45
N VAL A 154 3.07 22.74 4.55
CA VAL A 154 3.17 21.35 5.02
C VAL A 154 1.84 20.86 5.58
N THR A 155 0.80 21.71 5.60
CA THR A 155 -0.53 21.28 6.00
C THR A 155 -1.17 20.37 4.94
N THR A 156 -1.03 19.08 5.16
CA THR A 156 -2.01 18.04 4.91
C THR A 156 -2.83 18.13 3.62
N SER A 157 -2.31 17.61 2.53
CA SER A 157 -3.19 17.01 1.54
C SER A 157 -2.77 15.57 1.29
N THR A 158 -3.48 14.63 1.89
CA THR A 158 -3.40 13.19 1.64
C THR A 158 -3.99 12.79 0.28
N LYS A 159 -4.37 13.75 -0.55
CA LYS A 159 -4.93 13.45 -1.87
C LYS A 159 -3.79 13.13 -2.82
N VAL A 160 -3.70 11.85 -3.18
CA VAL A 160 -2.99 11.44 -4.40
C VAL A 160 -3.52 12.31 -5.54
N PRO A 161 -2.65 13.01 -6.29
CA PRO A 161 -3.11 13.78 -7.42
C PRO A 161 -3.89 12.88 -8.38
N PRO A 162 -5.01 13.34 -8.95
CA PRO A 162 -5.75 12.53 -9.90
C PRO A 162 -4.85 12.15 -11.07
N VAL A 163 -4.95 10.90 -11.50
CA VAL A 163 -4.27 10.43 -12.71
C VAL A 163 -4.75 11.30 -13.88
N PRO A 164 -3.85 11.91 -14.67
CA PRO A 164 -4.25 12.69 -15.81
C PRO A 164 -5.16 11.88 -16.74
N THR A 165 -6.25 12.49 -17.19
CA THR A 165 -7.29 11.78 -17.96
C THR A 165 -7.04 11.76 -19.47
N SER A 166 -5.97 12.41 -19.95
CA SER A 166 -5.66 12.43 -21.38
C SER A 166 -5.37 11.03 -21.94
N ALA A 167 -5.70 10.81 -23.19
CA ALA A 167 -5.48 9.54 -23.89
C ALA A 167 -4.00 9.09 -23.85
N GLY A 168 -3.06 10.06 -23.87
CA GLY A 168 -1.63 9.78 -23.79
C GLY A 168 -1.19 9.18 -22.44
N TRP A 169 -1.92 9.47 -21.36
CA TRP A 169 -1.67 8.92 -20.04
C TRP A 169 -2.31 7.54 -19.83
N ARG A 170 -3.54 7.36 -20.31
CA ARG A 170 -4.36 6.17 -20.02
C ARG A 170 -4.17 5.01 -21.00
N ALA A 171 -3.66 5.29 -22.19
CA ALA A 171 -3.37 4.22 -23.14
C ALA A 171 -2.36 3.23 -22.52
N PRO A 172 -2.67 1.93 -22.42
CA PRO A 172 -1.72 0.94 -21.87
C PRO A 172 -0.39 0.92 -22.63
N TYR A 173 -0.41 1.29 -23.90
CA TYR A 173 0.76 1.48 -24.75
C TYR A 173 0.73 2.89 -25.37
N PRO A 174 1.31 3.88 -24.66
CA PRO A 174 1.33 5.26 -25.13
C PRO A 174 2.38 5.49 -26.21
N SER A 175 2.34 6.67 -26.85
CA SER A 175 3.34 7.06 -27.86
C SER A 175 4.76 7.12 -27.26
N ALA A 176 5.78 7.07 -28.12
CA ALA A 176 7.18 7.11 -27.70
C ALA A 176 7.50 8.32 -26.78
N GLY A 177 6.97 9.50 -27.11
CA GLY A 177 7.17 10.70 -26.27
C GLY A 177 6.58 10.55 -24.87
N TYR A 178 5.39 9.96 -24.73
CA TYR A 178 4.82 9.67 -23.41
C TYR A 178 5.56 8.55 -22.70
N ARG A 179 6.11 7.56 -23.38
CA ARG A 179 6.93 6.52 -22.77
C ARG A 179 8.23 7.10 -22.19
N ILE A 180 8.89 8.00 -22.96
CA ILE A 180 10.07 8.75 -22.49
C ILE A 180 9.70 9.59 -21.26
N LEU A 181 8.60 10.37 -21.32
CA LEU A 181 8.08 11.12 -20.17
C LEU A 181 7.88 10.23 -18.95
N GLY A 182 7.46 8.96 -19.13
CA GLY A 182 7.34 7.99 -18.05
C GLY A 182 8.67 7.67 -17.37
N ALA A 183 9.73 7.45 -18.15
CA ALA A 183 11.08 7.23 -17.62
C ALA A 183 11.62 8.50 -16.92
N ASP A 184 11.41 9.66 -17.49
CA ASP A 184 11.84 10.95 -16.92
C ASP A 184 11.14 11.23 -15.59
N ARG A 185 9.84 10.93 -15.49
CA ARG A 185 9.09 11.06 -14.22
C ARG A 185 9.56 10.09 -13.15
N LEU A 186 9.84 8.83 -13.52
CA LEU A 186 10.42 7.87 -12.57
C LEU A 186 11.77 8.37 -12.08
N TRP A 187 12.66 8.78 -13.01
CA TRP A 187 13.97 9.32 -12.67
C TRP A 187 13.85 10.54 -11.76
N SER A 188 13.08 11.55 -12.14
CA SER A 188 12.99 12.82 -11.42
C SER A 188 12.33 12.68 -10.06
N THR A 189 11.32 11.80 -9.95
CA THR A 189 10.66 11.51 -8.68
C THR A 189 11.65 10.94 -7.66
N ILE A 190 12.41 9.94 -8.05
CA ILE A 190 13.42 9.32 -7.18
C ILE A 190 14.56 10.30 -6.91
N HIS A 191 14.98 11.05 -7.93
CA HIS A 191 16.05 12.04 -7.80
C HIS A 191 15.78 13.09 -6.70
N TYR A 192 14.56 13.61 -6.63
CA TYR A 192 14.23 14.71 -5.73
C TYR A 192 13.58 14.28 -4.41
N PHE A 193 12.92 13.13 -4.34
CA PHE A 193 12.05 12.79 -3.20
C PHE A 193 12.38 11.48 -2.50
N TYR A 194 13.22 10.62 -3.10
CA TYR A 194 13.60 9.38 -2.45
C TYR A 194 14.64 9.64 -1.35
N PRO A 195 14.31 9.45 -0.06
CA PRO A 195 15.21 9.83 1.04
C PRO A 195 16.48 8.97 1.11
N TYR A 196 16.43 7.79 0.50
CA TYR A 196 17.53 6.83 0.47
C TYR A 196 18.31 6.83 -0.87
N LYS A 197 18.17 7.87 -1.69
CA LYS A 197 18.91 7.99 -2.95
C LYS A 197 20.41 7.68 -2.81
N PRO A 198 21.12 8.11 -1.74
CA PRO A 198 22.53 7.76 -1.55
C PRO A 198 22.78 6.25 -1.38
N LEU A 199 21.77 5.46 -1.01
CA LEU A 199 21.87 4.01 -0.83
C LEU A 199 21.63 3.24 -2.14
N ILE A 200 21.21 3.88 -3.22
CA ILE A 200 21.07 3.22 -4.53
C ILE A 200 22.40 2.55 -4.92
N GLY A 201 23.52 3.25 -4.62
CA GLY A 201 24.87 2.70 -4.84
C GLY A 201 25.33 2.74 -6.29
N GLU A 202 24.47 3.21 -7.20
CA GLU A 202 24.69 3.37 -8.64
C GLU A 202 24.43 4.83 -9.04
N ASN A 203 25.04 5.27 -10.13
CA ASN A 203 24.74 6.59 -10.66
C ASN A 203 23.34 6.59 -11.25
N TRP A 204 22.42 7.36 -10.66
CA TRP A 204 21.02 7.35 -11.05
C TRP A 204 20.77 7.90 -12.46
N ASP A 205 21.62 8.84 -12.94
CA ASP A 205 21.58 9.33 -14.32
C ASP A 205 22.03 8.25 -15.31
N ASP A 206 22.97 7.38 -14.92
CA ASP A 206 23.41 6.27 -15.76
C ASP A 206 22.31 5.20 -15.88
N GLN A 207 21.51 5.01 -14.85
CA GLN A 207 20.36 4.12 -14.91
C GLN A 207 19.28 4.66 -15.85
N LEU A 208 19.04 5.99 -15.87
CA LEU A 208 18.17 6.60 -16.87
C LEU A 208 18.71 6.39 -18.31
N ARG A 209 20.02 6.65 -18.52
CA ARG A 209 20.67 6.41 -19.85
C ARG A 209 20.44 4.97 -20.33
N ALA A 210 20.62 4.01 -19.44
CA ALA A 210 20.45 2.59 -19.75
C ALA A 210 18.98 2.22 -20.03
N ALA A 211 18.02 2.84 -19.36
CA ALA A 211 16.59 2.54 -19.50
C ALA A 211 15.96 3.14 -20.76
N LEU A 212 16.37 4.34 -21.17
CA LEU A 212 15.76 5.11 -22.26
C LEU A 212 15.60 4.34 -23.57
N PRO A 213 16.60 3.59 -24.09
CA PRO A 213 16.44 2.83 -25.32
C PRO A 213 15.33 1.76 -25.24
N ALA A 214 15.26 1.02 -24.13
CA ALA A 214 14.25 -0.03 -23.94
C ALA A 214 12.83 0.56 -23.79
N VAL A 215 12.71 1.69 -23.10
CA VAL A 215 11.45 2.42 -22.92
C VAL A 215 10.93 2.96 -24.24
N GLU A 216 11.81 3.58 -25.03
CA GLU A 216 11.44 4.19 -26.30
C GLU A 216 11.12 3.13 -27.37
N GLN A 217 11.95 2.09 -27.47
CA GLN A 217 11.83 1.05 -28.52
C GLN A 217 10.81 -0.04 -28.18
N ALA A 218 10.18 -0.02 -27.00
CA ALA A 218 9.13 -0.95 -26.64
C ALA A 218 8.07 -1.03 -27.75
N GLN A 219 7.70 -2.23 -28.17
CA GLN A 219 6.77 -2.45 -29.29
C GLN A 219 5.32 -2.66 -28.83
N ASN A 220 5.11 -2.87 -27.53
CA ASN A 220 3.80 -3.12 -26.94
C ASN A 220 3.79 -2.75 -25.45
N ALA A 221 2.60 -2.83 -24.83
CA ALA A 221 2.40 -2.49 -23.43
C ALA A 221 3.22 -3.34 -22.46
N VAL A 222 3.44 -4.62 -22.77
CA VAL A 222 4.23 -5.53 -21.90
C VAL A 222 5.70 -5.13 -21.93
N GLU A 223 6.26 -4.86 -23.09
CA GLU A 223 7.67 -4.44 -23.21
C GLU A 223 7.91 -3.10 -22.53
N TYR A 224 6.99 -2.13 -22.69
CA TYR A 224 7.08 -0.85 -21.99
C TYR A 224 7.02 -1.03 -20.47
N ALA A 225 6.05 -1.79 -19.97
CA ALA A 225 5.92 -2.05 -18.53
C ALA A 225 7.14 -2.78 -17.95
N LYS A 226 7.73 -3.72 -18.71
CA LYS A 226 8.98 -4.40 -18.34
C LYS A 226 10.17 -3.45 -18.30
N ALA A 227 10.29 -2.53 -19.27
CA ALA A 227 11.36 -1.54 -19.30
C ALA A 227 11.28 -0.60 -18.08
N ILE A 228 10.08 -0.14 -17.71
CA ILE A 228 9.85 0.65 -16.48
C ILE A 228 10.15 -0.18 -15.23
N ALA A 229 9.72 -1.44 -15.17
CA ALA A 229 9.96 -2.29 -14.01
C ALA A 229 11.46 -2.60 -13.83
N ALA A 230 12.18 -2.86 -14.91
CA ALA A 230 13.63 -3.05 -14.89
C ALA A 230 14.34 -1.78 -14.39
N PHE A 231 13.92 -0.60 -14.85
CA PHE A 231 14.47 0.66 -14.37
C PHE A 231 14.16 0.88 -12.87
N ALA A 232 12.91 0.64 -12.45
CA ALA A 232 12.50 0.78 -11.05
C ALA A 232 13.23 -0.20 -10.11
N ALA A 233 13.64 -1.37 -10.61
CA ALA A 233 14.38 -2.36 -9.79
C ALA A 233 15.73 -1.82 -9.27
N HIS A 234 16.37 -0.88 -9.99
CA HIS A 234 17.61 -0.23 -9.58
C HIS A 234 17.45 0.75 -8.40
N ILE A 235 16.22 1.03 -7.94
CA ILE A 235 16.00 1.82 -6.71
C ILE A 235 16.43 1.02 -5.47
N HIS A 236 16.44 -0.31 -5.56
CA HIS A 236 16.80 -1.21 -4.46
C HIS A 236 16.00 -0.96 -3.18
N ASP A 237 14.69 -0.82 -3.32
CA ASP A 237 13.75 -0.61 -2.22
C ASP A 237 12.58 -1.61 -2.32
N THR A 238 12.34 -2.36 -1.24
CA THR A 238 11.28 -3.37 -1.21
C THR A 238 9.87 -2.75 -1.26
N HIS A 239 9.69 -1.50 -0.90
CA HIS A 239 8.42 -0.78 -1.11
C HIS A 239 8.17 -0.39 -2.57
N VAL A 240 9.19 -0.48 -3.45
CA VAL A 240 8.97 -0.25 -4.87
C VAL A 240 8.12 -1.36 -5.47
N SER A 241 6.99 -0.96 -6.02
CA SER A 241 6.07 -1.80 -6.76
C SER A 241 5.70 -1.09 -8.06
N VAL A 242 5.62 -1.85 -9.14
CA VAL A 242 5.17 -1.36 -10.45
C VAL A 242 3.80 -1.97 -10.73
N GLY A 243 2.75 -1.19 -10.47
CA GLY A 243 1.37 -1.57 -10.73
C GLY A 243 1.04 -1.38 -12.21
N SER A 244 0.95 -2.47 -12.94
CA SER A 244 0.65 -2.48 -14.39
C SER A 244 0.01 -3.80 -14.76
N ALA A 245 -1.19 -3.77 -15.36
CA ALA A 245 -1.85 -5.00 -15.81
C ALA A 245 -1.03 -5.80 -16.82
N PRO A 246 -0.38 -5.18 -17.85
CA PRO A 246 0.53 -5.90 -18.74
C PRO A 246 1.71 -6.58 -18.03
N LEU A 247 2.30 -5.91 -17.02
CA LEU A 247 3.39 -6.49 -16.24
C LEU A 247 2.91 -7.67 -15.38
N HIS A 248 1.75 -7.53 -14.73
CA HIS A 248 1.17 -8.60 -13.93
C HIS A 248 0.86 -9.84 -14.79
N THR A 249 0.33 -9.65 -16.01
CA THR A 249 0.13 -10.76 -16.94
C THR A 249 1.44 -11.47 -17.27
N PHE A 250 2.53 -10.71 -17.49
CA PHE A 250 3.86 -11.28 -17.79
C PHE A 250 4.47 -12.02 -16.59
N LEU A 251 4.36 -11.46 -15.37
CA LEU A 251 4.89 -12.08 -14.15
C LEU A 251 4.02 -13.25 -13.66
N GLY A 252 2.74 -13.25 -14.02
CA GLY A 252 1.72 -14.16 -13.55
C GLY A 252 0.87 -13.51 -12.45
N ALA A 253 -0.43 -13.32 -12.74
CA ALA A 253 -1.37 -12.63 -11.85
C ALA A 253 -2.27 -13.58 -11.07
N VAL A 254 -2.46 -14.82 -11.56
CA VAL A 254 -3.41 -15.78 -10.97
C VAL A 254 -2.67 -16.76 -10.06
N PRO A 255 -2.93 -16.72 -8.74
CA PRO A 255 -2.21 -17.53 -7.77
C PRO A 255 -2.72 -18.97 -7.73
N THR A 256 -1.85 -19.86 -7.22
CA THR A 256 -2.24 -21.17 -6.70
C THR A 256 -2.59 -21.06 -5.21
N GLY A 257 -3.32 -22.02 -4.65
CA GLY A 257 -3.53 -22.13 -3.20
C GLY A 257 -2.33 -22.75 -2.45
N VAL A 258 -1.09 -22.51 -2.92
CA VAL A 258 0.13 -23.13 -2.38
C VAL A 258 1.11 -22.03 -1.98
N ALA A 259 1.56 -22.04 -0.72
CA ALA A 259 2.64 -21.20 -0.24
C ALA A 259 3.97 -21.93 -0.36
N THR A 260 4.99 -21.21 -0.80
CA THR A 260 6.36 -21.72 -0.95
C THR A 260 7.35 -20.82 -0.26
N ARG A 261 8.53 -21.36 0.10
CA ARG A 261 9.69 -20.61 0.56
C ARG A 261 10.95 -21.14 -0.12
N LEU A 262 11.91 -20.25 -0.33
CA LEU A 262 13.26 -20.63 -0.76
C LEU A 262 14.09 -21.05 0.46
N ILE A 263 14.14 -22.35 0.70
CA ILE A 263 14.84 -22.98 1.83
C ILE A 263 15.97 -23.82 1.24
N GLU A 264 17.20 -23.68 1.77
CA GLU A 264 18.38 -24.40 1.26
C GLU A 264 18.58 -24.24 -0.26
N ASN A 265 18.26 -23.03 -0.78
CA ASN A 265 18.28 -22.68 -2.21
C ASN A 265 17.30 -23.47 -3.10
N GLN A 266 16.27 -24.07 -2.52
CA GLN A 266 15.23 -24.82 -3.22
C GLN A 266 13.86 -24.22 -2.92
N LEU A 267 12.97 -24.19 -3.92
CA LEU A 267 11.59 -23.71 -3.72
C LEU A 267 10.77 -24.84 -3.07
N VAL A 268 10.48 -24.70 -1.78
CA VAL A 268 9.83 -25.72 -0.95
C VAL A 268 8.38 -25.36 -0.67
N VAL A 269 7.48 -26.30 -0.83
CA VAL A 269 6.07 -26.16 -0.43
C VAL A 269 5.99 -26.11 1.10
N THR A 270 5.50 -25.01 1.64
CA THR A 270 5.41 -24.80 3.09
C THR A 270 3.98 -24.86 3.61
N ARG A 271 2.99 -24.62 2.74
CA ARG A 271 1.57 -24.72 3.08
C ARG A 271 0.72 -24.96 1.83
N ILE A 272 -0.34 -25.73 1.99
CA ILE A 272 -1.35 -25.98 0.97
C ILE A 272 -2.68 -25.50 1.54
N ALA A 273 -3.28 -24.47 0.95
CA ALA A 273 -4.57 -23.92 1.38
C ALA A 273 -5.75 -24.52 0.60
N ASP A 274 -5.49 -25.07 -0.58
CA ASP A 274 -6.47 -25.76 -1.40
C ASP A 274 -6.34 -27.28 -1.27
N PRO A 275 -7.29 -27.98 -0.63
CA PRO A 275 -7.26 -29.45 -0.48
C PRO A 275 -7.22 -30.21 -1.81
N SER A 276 -7.56 -29.59 -2.94
CA SER A 276 -7.47 -30.26 -4.24
C SER A 276 -6.02 -30.49 -4.66
N ALA A 277 -5.08 -29.61 -4.26
CA ALA A 277 -3.66 -29.79 -4.52
C ALA A 277 -3.09 -30.98 -3.74
N GLU A 278 -3.53 -31.19 -2.48
CA GLU A 278 -3.16 -32.38 -1.69
C GLU A 278 -3.71 -33.67 -2.33
N ARG A 279 -4.97 -33.65 -2.75
CA ARG A 279 -5.57 -34.81 -3.47
C ARG A 279 -4.88 -35.11 -4.79
N ALA A 280 -4.29 -34.10 -5.43
CA ALA A 280 -3.46 -34.27 -6.63
C ALA A 280 -2.06 -34.80 -6.33
N GLY A 281 -1.72 -35.00 -5.06
CA GLY A 281 -0.46 -35.60 -4.62
C GLY A 281 0.64 -34.57 -4.26
N LEU A 282 0.31 -33.29 -4.07
CA LEU A 282 1.25 -32.29 -3.55
C LEU A 282 1.31 -32.41 -2.01
N HIS A 283 2.53 -32.31 -1.44
CA HIS A 283 2.71 -32.37 0.01
C HIS A 283 3.58 -31.22 0.52
N VAL A 284 3.38 -30.84 1.77
CA VAL A 284 4.28 -29.92 2.46
C VAL A 284 5.68 -30.56 2.56
N GLY A 285 6.71 -29.78 2.23
CA GLY A 285 8.09 -30.24 2.13
C GLY A 285 8.50 -30.79 0.76
N ASP A 286 7.60 -30.80 -0.23
CA ASP A 286 7.98 -31.03 -1.62
C ASP A 286 8.83 -29.90 -2.17
N VAL A 287 9.82 -30.22 -2.99
CA VAL A 287 10.65 -29.26 -3.72
C VAL A 287 10.11 -29.08 -5.12
N VAL A 288 9.83 -27.86 -5.52
CA VAL A 288 9.33 -27.53 -6.86
C VAL A 288 10.49 -27.36 -7.84
N GLU A 289 10.62 -28.25 -8.80
CA GLU A 289 11.69 -28.26 -9.80
C GLU A 289 11.34 -27.47 -11.06
N SER A 290 10.06 -27.48 -11.48
CA SER A 290 9.59 -26.70 -12.64
C SER A 290 8.10 -26.35 -12.51
N VAL A 291 7.70 -25.30 -13.23
CA VAL A 291 6.33 -24.83 -13.34
C VAL A 291 6.00 -24.64 -14.81
N ASP A 292 4.93 -25.29 -15.29
CA ASP A 292 4.45 -25.21 -16.68
C ASP A 292 5.53 -25.58 -17.73
N GLY A 293 6.45 -26.48 -17.35
CA GLY A 293 7.57 -26.90 -18.18
C GLY A 293 8.81 -26.00 -18.13
N GLU A 294 8.73 -24.85 -17.44
CA GLU A 294 9.88 -23.95 -17.21
C GLU A 294 10.63 -24.39 -15.94
N PRO A 295 11.94 -24.78 -16.04
CA PRO A 295 12.77 -25.07 -14.88
C PRO A 295 12.82 -23.89 -13.90
N MET A 296 12.82 -24.16 -12.59
CA MET A 296 12.75 -23.13 -11.56
C MET A 296 13.88 -22.09 -11.68
N SER A 297 15.09 -22.53 -11.98
CA SER A 297 16.25 -21.62 -12.17
C SER A 297 16.04 -20.64 -13.34
N GLN A 298 15.44 -21.09 -14.45
CA GLN A 298 15.14 -20.25 -15.59
C GLN A 298 14.00 -19.27 -15.27
N ARG A 299 12.98 -19.74 -14.55
CA ARG A 299 11.85 -18.91 -14.14
C ARG A 299 12.30 -17.79 -13.20
N ILE A 300 13.15 -18.10 -12.21
CA ILE A 300 13.77 -17.10 -11.32
C ILE A 300 14.57 -16.08 -12.15
N ALA A 301 15.45 -16.53 -13.02
CA ALA A 301 16.27 -15.66 -13.86
C ALA A 301 15.42 -14.75 -14.78
N ARG A 302 14.27 -15.23 -15.26
CA ARG A 302 13.36 -14.49 -16.13
C ARG A 302 12.65 -13.33 -15.40
N VAL A 303 12.27 -13.52 -14.13
CA VAL A 303 11.47 -12.53 -13.38
C VAL A 303 12.32 -11.57 -12.53
N THR A 304 13.49 -12.00 -12.05
CA THR A 304 14.38 -11.22 -11.18
C THR A 304 14.66 -9.79 -11.67
N PRO A 305 14.94 -9.53 -12.95
CA PRO A 305 15.27 -8.18 -13.44
C PRO A 305 14.15 -7.13 -13.25
N TYR A 306 12.94 -7.56 -12.96
CA TYR A 306 11.75 -6.70 -12.84
C TYR A 306 11.29 -6.51 -11.39
N ILE A 307 12.06 -7.01 -10.42
CA ILE A 307 11.69 -7.01 -9.01
C ILE A 307 12.67 -6.11 -8.24
N ALA A 308 12.17 -5.02 -7.70
CA ALA A 308 12.91 -4.20 -6.76
C ALA A 308 12.97 -4.87 -5.38
N ALA A 309 14.12 -4.80 -4.71
CA ALA A 309 14.30 -5.36 -3.38
C ALA A 309 15.41 -4.63 -2.62
N SER A 310 15.21 -4.37 -1.33
CA SER A 310 16.19 -3.69 -0.47
C SER A 310 17.38 -4.60 -0.12
N THR A 311 17.13 -5.90 0.01
CA THR A 311 18.09 -6.90 0.48
C THR A 311 17.96 -8.20 -0.31
N PRO A 312 18.97 -9.10 -0.28
CA PRO A 312 18.87 -10.41 -0.92
C PRO A 312 17.68 -11.23 -0.41
N GLN A 313 17.42 -11.25 0.92
CA GLN A 313 16.31 -11.99 1.50
C GLN A 313 14.95 -11.44 1.08
N SER A 314 14.83 -10.11 0.92
CA SER A 314 13.59 -9.52 0.41
C SER A 314 13.34 -9.85 -1.07
N LEU A 315 14.41 -9.98 -1.87
CA LEU A 315 14.30 -10.45 -3.25
C LEU A 315 13.79 -11.89 -3.29
N LEU A 316 14.35 -12.79 -2.47
CA LEU A 316 13.92 -14.19 -2.38
C LEU A 316 12.43 -14.28 -2.03
N PHE A 317 11.99 -13.55 -1.01
CA PHE A 317 10.59 -13.53 -0.62
C PHE A 317 9.65 -13.01 -1.74
N ARG A 318 10.05 -11.95 -2.44
CA ARG A 318 9.27 -11.44 -3.57
C ARG A 318 9.18 -12.41 -4.75
N LEU A 319 10.24 -13.16 -4.99
CA LEU A 319 10.24 -14.25 -5.95
C LEU A 319 9.26 -15.35 -5.54
N GLU A 320 9.32 -15.81 -4.28
CA GLU A 320 8.45 -16.88 -3.75
C GLU A 320 6.97 -16.62 -4.00
N THR A 321 6.53 -15.37 -3.87
CA THR A 321 5.12 -14.99 -4.06
C THR A 321 4.64 -15.04 -5.51
N SER A 322 5.56 -15.06 -6.48
CA SER A 322 5.26 -15.02 -7.91
C SER A 322 5.59 -16.29 -8.69
N LEU A 323 6.43 -17.17 -8.12
CA LEU A 323 6.97 -18.32 -8.87
C LEU A 323 5.93 -19.40 -9.23
N LEU A 324 4.82 -19.53 -8.51
CA LEU A 324 3.73 -20.46 -8.84
C LEU A 324 2.55 -19.81 -9.56
N THR A 325 2.54 -18.48 -9.68
CA THR A 325 1.46 -17.76 -10.37
C THR A 325 1.51 -18.00 -11.88
N GLY A 326 0.39 -17.78 -12.55
CA GLY A 326 0.27 -17.88 -14.00
C GLY A 326 -0.51 -16.72 -14.62
N PRO A 327 -0.49 -16.57 -15.95
CA PRO A 327 -1.17 -15.48 -16.65
C PRO A 327 -2.71 -15.62 -16.62
N ASP A 328 -3.20 -16.83 -16.38
CA ASP A 328 -4.61 -17.20 -16.44
C ASP A 328 -4.96 -18.27 -15.41
N SER A 329 -6.19 -18.75 -15.44
CA SER A 329 -6.72 -19.77 -14.54
C SER A 329 -6.41 -21.22 -14.98
N MET A 330 -5.57 -21.44 -15.98
CA MET A 330 -5.12 -22.80 -16.32
C MET A 330 -4.35 -23.41 -15.14
N PRO A 331 -4.62 -24.67 -14.77
CA PRO A 331 -3.90 -25.32 -13.68
C PRO A 331 -2.38 -25.27 -13.87
N ALA A 332 -1.65 -24.97 -12.80
CA ALA A 332 -0.20 -25.04 -12.80
C ALA A 332 0.26 -26.51 -12.92
N ARG A 333 1.09 -26.80 -13.88
CA ARG A 333 1.75 -28.10 -14.00
C ARG A 333 3.09 -28.05 -13.27
N LEU A 334 3.11 -28.58 -12.04
CA LEU A 334 4.32 -28.61 -11.22
C LEU A 334 5.06 -29.94 -11.39
N VAL A 335 6.37 -29.91 -11.59
CA VAL A 335 7.23 -31.07 -11.32
C VAL A 335 7.83 -30.88 -9.94
N VAL A 336 7.59 -31.83 -9.06
CA VAL A 336 8.01 -31.76 -7.66
C VAL A 336 8.78 -33.00 -7.24
N ARG A 337 9.77 -32.82 -6.36
CA ARG A 337 10.55 -33.89 -5.76
C ARG A 337 10.19 -34.06 -4.27
N GLY A 338 9.69 -35.23 -3.93
CA GLY A 338 9.29 -35.57 -2.56
C GLY A 338 10.44 -36.00 -1.64
N ALA A 339 10.07 -36.36 -0.40
CA ALA A 339 11.03 -36.79 0.63
C ALA A 339 11.77 -38.07 0.27
N THR A 340 11.14 -39.00 -0.45
CA THR A 340 11.71 -40.30 -0.85
C THR A 340 12.53 -40.23 -2.14
N GLY A 341 12.67 -39.04 -2.72
CA GLY A 341 13.26 -38.86 -4.05
C GLY A 341 12.28 -39.19 -5.18
N GLY A 342 12.73 -38.96 -6.42
CA GLY A 342 11.91 -39.16 -7.61
C GLY A 342 10.99 -37.96 -7.91
N ASP A 343 10.96 -37.56 -9.16
CA ASP A 343 10.13 -36.46 -9.63
C ASP A 343 8.72 -36.99 -9.96
N ARG A 344 7.71 -36.16 -9.63
CA ARG A 344 6.32 -36.41 -10.04
C ARG A 344 5.67 -35.12 -10.56
N THR A 345 4.72 -35.31 -11.45
CA THR A 345 3.94 -34.18 -11.98
C THR A 345 2.63 -34.03 -11.21
N VAL A 346 2.35 -32.82 -10.76
CA VAL A 346 1.11 -32.47 -10.05
C VAL A 346 0.42 -31.32 -10.77
N LEU A 347 -0.89 -31.39 -10.94
CA LEU A 347 -1.70 -30.31 -11.47
C LEU A 347 -2.39 -29.56 -10.31
N VAL A 348 -2.05 -28.28 -10.17
CA VAL A 348 -2.54 -27.44 -9.08
C VAL A 348 -3.42 -26.33 -9.64
N PRO A 349 -4.66 -26.17 -9.15
CA PRO A 349 -5.55 -25.11 -9.61
C PRO A 349 -4.96 -23.70 -9.43
N ARG A 350 -5.28 -22.80 -10.37
CA ARG A 350 -5.06 -21.36 -10.26
C ARG A 350 -6.39 -20.64 -10.25
N ALA A 351 -6.63 -19.76 -9.28
CA ALA A 351 -7.80 -18.91 -9.21
C ALA A 351 -7.55 -17.69 -8.31
N MET A 352 -8.16 -16.56 -8.64
CA MET A 352 -8.07 -15.34 -7.81
C MET A 352 -8.62 -15.54 -6.39
N SER A 353 -9.61 -16.42 -6.22
CA SER A 353 -10.16 -16.80 -4.91
C SER A 353 -9.15 -17.49 -3.99
N LEU A 354 -8.06 -18.04 -4.54
CA LEU A 354 -7.01 -18.74 -3.79
C LEU A 354 -5.95 -17.79 -3.20
N ALA A 355 -6.00 -16.49 -3.52
CA ALA A 355 -5.08 -15.49 -2.94
C ALA A 355 -5.33 -15.29 -1.44
N GLN A 356 -6.58 -15.20 -1.00
CA GLN A 356 -6.98 -14.92 0.38
C GLN A 356 -6.56 -16.02 1.39
N PRO A 357 -6.75 -17.32 1.12
CA PRO A 357 -6.37 -18.37 2.04
C PRO A 357 -4.87 -18.42 2.35
N LEU A 358 -4.02 -17.90 1.48
CA LEU A 358 -2.56 -17.87 1.66
C LEU A 358 -2.10 -16.81 2.67
N GLN A 359 -2.93 -15.83 2.98
CA GLN A 359 -2.59 -14.74 3.92
C GLN A 359 -2.59 -15.17 5.39
N LYS A 360 -3.27 -16.26 5.76
CA LYS A 360 -3.25 -16.80 7.13
C LYS A 360 -2.04 -17.72 7.32
N HIS A 361 -1.01 -17.21 7.98
CA HIS A 361 0.29 -17.88 8.02
C HIS A 361 0.44 -18.92 9.15
N ARG A 362 -0.24 -18.74 10.30
CA ARG A 362 -0.07 -19.64 11.45
C ARG A 362 -1.41 -20.15 11.95
N VAL A 363 -1.36 -21.38 12.50
CA VAL A 363 -2.50 -22.04 13.16
C VAL A 363 -2.27 -22.09 14.67
N GLY A 364 -3.30 -22.41 15.44
CA GLY A 364 -3.22 -22.47 16.90
C GLY A 364 -3.67 -21.19 17.59
N SER A 365 -3.62 -21.15 18.93
CA SER A 365 -4.06 -20.03 19.74
C SER A 365 -3.13 -18.83 19.55
N ILE A 366 -3.71 -17.61 19.46
CA ILE A 366 -2.97 -16.35 19.32
C ILE A 366 -2.09 -16.11 20.56
N ILE A 367 -2.58 -16.46 21.74
CA ILE A 367 -1.90 -16.29 23.02
C ILE A 367 -1.72 -17.68 23.62
N ARG A 368 -0.50 -18.03 24.05
CA ARG A 368 -0.17 -19.31 24.66
C ARG A 368 0.76 -19.13 25.84
N VAL A 369 0.76 -20.09 26.75
CA VAL A 369 1.83 -20.27 27.74
C VAL A 369 2.43 -21.65 27.53
N PHE A 370 3.69 -21.67 27.16
CA PHE A 370 4.45 -22.91 26.92
C PHE A 370 5.05 -23.48 28.22
N PRO A 371 5.42 -24.78 28.21
CA PRO A 371 6.15 -25.42 29.31
C PRO A 371 7.37 -24.59 29.72
N GLY A 372 7.61 -24.48 31.03
CA GLY A 372 8.65 -23.61 31.56
C GLY A 372 8.21 -22.17 31.79
N ASN A 373 6.88 -21.90 31.79
CA ASN A 373 6.28 -20.59 32.02
C ASN A 373 6.73 -19.50 31.04
N VAL A 374 6.71 -19.84 29.74
CA VAL A 374 7.06 -18.94 28.64
C VAL A 374 5.80 -18.55 27.90
N GLY A 375 5.51 -17.25 27.88
CA GLY A 375 4.41 -16.66 27.11
C GLY A 375 4.73 -16.60 25.60
N TYR A 376 3.69 -16.65 24.80
CA TYR A 376 3.77 -16.51 23.34
C TYR A 376 2.60 -15.67 22.84
N VAL A 377 2.88 -14.79 21.89
CA VAL A 377 1.88 -13.97 21.19
C VAL A 377 2.15 -13.96 19.69
N ASP A 378 1.14 -14.30 18.91
CA ASP A 378 1.16 -14.15 17.45
C ASP A 378 0.69 -12.73 17.08
N LEU A 379 1.62 -11.88 16.70
CA LEU A 379 1.34 -10.47 16.38
C LEU A 379 0.58 -10.27 15.08
N ASP A 380 0.70 -11.18 14.11
CA ASP A 380 -0.07 -11.10 12.85
C ASP A 380 -1.57 -11.25 13.05
N ARG A 381 -1.96 -11.96 14.12
CA ARG A 381 -3.34 -12.30 14.42
C ARG A 381 -3.87 -11.64 15.68
N LEU A 382 -3.00 -10.98 16.47
CA LEU A 382 -3.40 -10.28 17.70
C LEU A 382 -4.09 -8.96 17.31
N PRO A 383 -5.41 -8.81 17.49
CA PRO A 383 -6.05 -7.53 17.25
C PRO A 383 -5.83 -6.59 18.47
N PRO A 384 -5.86 -5.26 18.26
CA PRO A 384 -5.56 -4.28 19.33
C PRO A 384 -6.39 -4.45 20.60
N GLU A 385 -7.65 -4.80 20.47
CA GLU A 385 -8.58 -5.04 21.60
C GLU A 385 -8.22 -6.26 22.47
N MET A 386 -7.41 -7.18 21.95
CA MET A 386 -6.94 -8.35 22.72
C MET A 386 -5.64 -8.10 23.49
N VAL A 387 -4.96 -6.96 23.29
CA VAL A 387 -3.66 -6.69 23.96
C VAL A 387 -3.79 -6.72 25.48
N ASP A 388 -4.82 -6.12 26.04
CA ASP A 388 -5.05 -6.12 27.50
C ASP A 388 -5.28 -7.55 28.04
N SER A 389 -6.03 -8.35 27.30
CA SER A 389 -6.29 -9.76 27.67
C SER A 389 -5.02 -10.60 27.55
N ALA A 390 -4.21 -10.35 26.52
CA ALA A 390 -2.93 -11.02 26.35
C ALA A 390 -2.02 -10.74 27.56
N PHE A 391 -1.85 -9.49 27.95
CA PHE A 391 -0.96 -9.14 29.05
C PHE A 391 -1.49 -9.59 30.43
N ARG A 392 -2.81 -9.75 30.61
CA ARG A 392 -3.36 -10.40 31.82
C ARG A 392 -2.94 -11.86 31.94
N VAL A 393 -2.94 -12.59 30.82
CA VAL A 393 -2.50 -14.00 30.78
C VAL A 393 -0.98 -14.10 30.95
N LEU A 394 -0.23 -13.17 30.38
CA LEU A 394 1.22 -13.24 30.27
C LEU A 394 1.96 -12.56 31.43
N ALA A 395 1.28 -11.80 32.28
CA ALA A 395 1.90 -11.00 33.36
C ALA A 395 2.80 -11.82 34.31
N GLY A 396 2.44 -13.08 34.57
CA GLY A 396 3.18 -13.97 35.45
C GLY A 396 4.21 -14.86 34.73
N THR A 397 4.43 -14.68 33.42
CA THR A 397 5.42 -15.47 32.69
C THR A 397 6.83 -14.91 32.89
N LYS A 398 7.84 -15.78 32.83
CA LYS A 398 9.24 -15.34 32.96
C LYS A 398 9.81 -14.71 31.68
N ALA A 399 9.20 -15.04 30.55
CA ALA A 399 9.56 -14.47 29.25
C ALA A 399 8.34 -14.48 28.32
N ILE A 400 8.33 -13.58 27.32
CA ILE A 400 7.35 -13.56 26.22
C ILE A 400 8.09 -13.70 24.89
N VAL A 401 7.61 -14.63 24.06
CA VAL A 401 7.95 -14.74 22.63
C VAL A 401 6.90 -13.99 21.82
N LEU A 402 7.29 -12.92 21.14
CA LEU A 402 6.47 -12.09 20.28
C LEU A 402 6.74 -12.53 18.82
N ASP A 403 5.78 -13.21 18.19
CA ASP A 403 5.96 -13.74 16.84
C ASP A 403 5.51 -12.75 15.78
N ASP A 404 6.47 -12.14 15.09
CA ASP A 404 6.26 -11.12 14.06
C ASP A 404 6.80 -11.56 12.67
N ARG A 405 6.81 -12.87 12.43
CA ARG A 405 7.19 -13.44 11.13
C ARG A 405 6.08 -13.28 10.09
N GLY A 406 5.62 -12.05 9.87
CA GLY A 406 4.53 -11.64 9.00
C GLY A 406 4.23 -10.16 9.12
N TYR A 407 2.95 -9.77 9.34
CA TYR A 407 2.56 -8.37 9.40
C TYR A 407 1.57 -8.09 10.55
N PRO A 408 1.96 -7.34 11.59
CA PRO A 408 1.17 -7.13 12.79
C PRO A 408 -0.01 -6.19 12.55
N LEU A 409 -1.02 -6.26 13.41
CA LEU A 409 -2.25 -5.47 13.32
C LEU A 409 -2.17 -4.12 14.07
N GLY A 410 -1.00 -3.47 14.06
CA GLY A 410 -0.82 -2.15 14.69
C GLY A 410 -0.72 -2.18 16.21
N THR A 411 -0.38 -3.31 16.80
CA THR A 411 -0.37 -3.50 18.26
C THR A 411 0.88 -2.96 18.98
N ALA A 412 1.92 -2.57 18.23
CA ALA A 412 3.17 -2.04 18.79
C ALA A 412 2.93 -0.87 19.75
N TRP A 413 2.06 0.06 19.37
CA TRP A 413 1.73 1.26 20.17
C TRP A 413 1.04 0.95 21.51
N SER A 414 0.37 -0.20 21.62
CA SER A 414 -0.24 -0.68 22.85
C SER A 414 0.67 -1.62 23.64
N ILE A 415 1.56 -2.35 22.98
CA ILE A 415 2.49 -3.31 23.62
C ILE A 415 3.74 -2.61 24.15
N ALA A 416 4.39 -1.74 23.38
CA ALA A 416 5.63 -1.10 23.76
C ALA A 416 5.55 -0.31 25.08
N PRO A 417 4.46 0.44 25.38
CA PRO A 417 4.31 1.06 26.69
C PRO A 417 4.40 0.09 27.87
N ARG A 418 3.93 -1.15 27.70
CA ARG A 418 4.00 -2.20 28.73
C ARG A 418 5.39 -2.80 28.89
N LEU A 419 6.17 -2.77 27.81
CA LEU A 419 7.55 -3.28 27.81
C LEU A 419 8.57 -2.21 28.21
N ASN A 420 8.23 -0.91 28.08
CA ASN A 420 9.18 0.19 28.23
C ASN A 420 9.71 0.30 29.66
N THR A 421 10.98 -0.05 29.84
CA THR A 421 11.73 0.04 31.11
C THR A 421 12.47 1.37 31.30
N HIS A 422 12.56 2.20 30.26
CA HIS A 422 13.33 3.45 30.25
C HIS A 422 12.51 4.69 30.65
N GLY A 423 11.19 4.58 30.73
CA GLY A 423 10.29 5.66 31.13
C GLY A 423 9.67 6.42 29.96
N ASP A 424 8.86 7.43 30.30
CA ASP A 424 8.16 8.24 29.31
C ASP A 424 9.14 9.08 28.48
N GLY A 425 8.83 9.28 27.21
CA GLY A 425 9.68 10.03 26.27
C GLY A 425 10.79 9.20 25.61
N THR A 426 10.88 7.89 25.88
CA THR A 426 11.80 7.00 25.19
C THR A 426 11.56 7.07 23.67
N THR A 427 12.58 7.44 22.89
CA THR A 427 12.52 7.43 21.42
C THR A 427 12.48 6.00 20.90
N ALA A 428 11.49 5.67 20.08
CA ALA A 428 11.37 4.36 19.42
C ALA A 428 12.08 4.35 18.05
N ALA A 429 11.92 5.41 17.29
CA ALA A 429 12.48 5.53 15.95
C ALA A 429 12.76 6.99 15.59
N LYS A 430 13.69 7.20 14.66
CA LYS A 430 13.98 8.50 14.07
C LYS A 430 13.51 8.56 12.64
N PHE A 431 12.87 9.65 12.28
CA PHE A 431 12.32 9.88 10.95
C PHE A 431 12.96 11.08 10.27
N LYS A 432 13.20 10.94 8.98
CA LYS A 432 13.65 12.04 8.13
C LYS A 432 12.91 11.96 6.78
N ARG A 433 12.53 13.11 6.26
CA ARG A 433 11.84 13.24 5.00
C ARG A 433 12.32 14.45 4.20
N LEU A 434 12.37 14.26 2.89
CA LEU A 434 12.56 15.37 1.95
C LEU A 434 11.21 16.02 1.69
N ILE A 435 11.06 17.33 1.97
CA ILE A 435 9.77 18.01 1.87
C ILE A 435 9.69 18.86 0.62
N VAL A 436 10.70 19.70 0.39
CA VAL A 436 10.73 20.65 -0.71
C VAL A 436 11.95 20.37 -1.55
N PRO A 437 11.80 19.96 -2.82
CA PRO A 437 12.94 19.83 -3.71
C PRO A 437 13.56 21.20 -3.97
N SER A 438 14.84 21.21 -4.26
CA SER A 438 15.59 22.37 -4.73
C SER A 438 16.24 22.01 -6.06
N PRO A 439 16.39 22.95 -6.99
CA PRO A 439 17.21 22.75 -8.19
C PRO A 439 18.61 22.23 -7.84
N ASP A 440 19.17 22.71 -6.75
CA ASP A 440 20.34 22.11 -6.08
C ASP A 440 19.86 21.21 -4.94
N THR A 441 19.98 19.90 -5.13
CA THR A 441 19.50 18.90 -4.16
C THR A 441 20.17 19.01 -2.79
N SER A 442 21.33 19.70 -2.66
CA SER A 442 21.98 19.95 -1.37
C SER A 442 21.19 20.93 -0.48
N LEU A 443 20.33 21.75 -1.09
CA LEU A 443 19.49 22.73 -0.41
C LEU A 443 18.06 22.24 -0.15
N THR A 444 17.78 20.95 -0.39
CA THR A 444 16.46 20.38 -0.15
C THR A 444 16.06 20.52 1.32
N THR A 445 14.86 21.04 1.57
CA THR A 445 14.33 21.16 2.92
C THR A 445 13.98 19.78 3.46
N ILE A 446 14.46 19.51 4.68
CA ILE A 446 14.29 18.23 5.35
C ILE A 446 13.42 18.44 6.58
N TYR A 447 12.45 17.56 6.77
CA TYR A 447 11.75 17.42 8.04
C TYR A 447 12.26 16.18 8.77
N GLN A 448 12.49 16.31 10.06
CA GLN A 448 12.92 15.21 10.91
C GLN A 448 12.26 15.29 12.28
N PHE A 449 11.96 14.14 12.85
CA PHE A 449 11.42 14.03 14.20
C PHE A 449 11.80 12.70 14.83
N ASP A 450 11.81 12.69 16.15
CA ASP A 450 11.95 11.48 16.95
C ASP A 450 10.56 11.00 17.37
N GLN A 451 10.23 9.76 17.06
CA GLN A 451 8.96 9.15 17.45
C GLN A 451 9.10 8.54 18.85
N PRO A 452 8.36 9.04 19.86
CA PRO A 452 8.42 8.46 21.19
C PRO A 452 7.55 7.20 21.30
N ILE A 453 7.90 6.32 22.25
CA ILE A 453 6.98 5.31 22.76
C ILE A 453 5.86 6.05 23.49
N PRO A 454 4.57 5.72 23.24
CA PRO A 454 3.45 6.32 23.97
C PRO A 454 3.59 6.12 25.49
N PRO A 455 3.12 7.05 26.32
CA PRO A 455 3.18 6.90 27.77
C PRO A 455 2.31 5.74 28.23
N ALA A 456 2.76 5.04 29.27
CA ALA A 456 2.08 3.88 29.84
C ALA A 456 0.93 4.28 30.79
N GLN A 457 -0.11 4.92 30.27
CA GLN A 457 -1.25 5.40 31.07
C GLN A 457 -1.99 4.25 31.78
N GLY A 458 -1.67 4.02 33.05
CA GLY A 458 -2.39 3.05 33.91
C GLY A 458 -2.20 1.58 33.57
N VAL A 459 -1.29 1.23 32.62
CA VAL A 459 -1.02 -0.17 32.27
C VAL A 459 0.12 -0.76 33.11
N ALA A 460 -0.03 -2.02 33.50
CA ALA A 460 1.02 -2.73 34.23
C ALA A 460 2.23 -2.99 33.32
N LYS A 461 3.43 -2.77 33.84
CA LYS A 461 4.69 -3.06 33.16
C LYS A 461 5.00 -4.55 33.21
N TYR A 462 5.48 -5.09 32.10
CA TYR A 462 6.04 -6.42 32.05
C TYR A 462 7.57 -6.35 32.27
N THR A 463 8.06 -7.10 33.24
CA THR A 463 9.47 -7.06 33.64
C THR A 463 10.26 -8.32 33.23
N GLY A 464 9.57 -9.29 32.64
CA GLY A 464 10.20 -10.51 32.15
C GLY A 464 10.99 -10.26 30.86
N LYS A 465 11.77 -11.26 30.45
CA LYS A 465 12.54 -11.22 29.21
C LYS A 465 11.61 -11.23 27.98
N THR A 466 11.93 -10.46 26.95
CA THR A 466 11.20 -10.48 25.68
C THR A 466 12.12 -10.90 24.55
N VAL A 467 11.59 -11.73 23.65
CA VAL A 467 12.21 -12.08 22.38
C VAL A 467 11.19 -11.90 21.28
N MET A 468 11.63 -11.50 20.07
CA MET A 468 10.78 -11.31 18.92
C MET A 468 11.27 -12.21 17.79
N LEU A 469 10.37 -13.01 17.21
CA LEU A 469 10.67 -13.83 16.05
C LEU A 469 10.51 -12.98 14.81
N VAL A 470 11.55 -12.98 13.97
CA VAL A 470 11.61 -12.21 12.71
C VAL A 470 12.14 -13.07 11.58
N ASP A 471 11.73 -12.78 10.36
CA ASP A 471 12.30 -13.40 9.16
C ASP A 471 12.14 -12.49 7.92
N GLU A 472 12.45 -13.01 6.74
CA GLU A 472 12.38 -12.31 5.46
C GLU A 472 10.96 -11.87 5.05
N ARG A 473 9.93 -12.15 5.84
CA ARG A 473 8.55 -11.66 5.66
C ARG A 473 8.26 -10.41 6.47
N THR A 474 9.12 -10.12 7.45
CA THR A 474 9.01 -8.95 8.34
C THR A 474 9.42 -7.69 7.58
N ILE A 475 8.46 -6.80 7.28
CA ILE A 475 8.66 -5.56 6.50
C ILE A 475 7.88 -4.40 7.14
N SER A 476 8.34 -3.17 6.91
CA SER A 476 7.58 -1.94 7.15
C SER A 476 7.08 -1.85 8.59
N GLN A 477 5.75 -1.84 8.84
CA GLN A 477 5.18 -1.80 10.19
C GLN A 477 5.67 -2.95 11.08
N ALA A 478 5.99 -4.12 10.53
CA ALA A 478 6.57 -5.22 11.29
C ALA A 478 8.00 -4.88 11.76
N GLU A 479 8.86 -4.35 10.89
CA GLU A 479 10.17 -3.83 11.31
C GLU A 479 10.03 -2.66 12.30
N HIS A 480 9.02 -1.82 12.09
CA HIS A 480 8.73 -0.72 13.00
C HIS A 480 8.32 -1.20 14.40
N THR A 481 7.54 -2.29 14.47
CA THR A 481 7.23 -2.98 15.74
C THR A 481 8.50 -3.42 16.45
N GLY A 482 9.47 -3.96 15.71
CA GLY A 482 10.78 -4.33 16.27
C GLY A 482 11.55 -3.14 16.81
N LEU A 483 11.54 -1.98 16.12
CA LEU A 483 12.17 -0.74 16.64
C LEU A 483 11.55 -0.32 17.98
N PHE A 484 10.22 -0.39 18.12
CA PHE A 484 9.54 -0.09 19.36
C PHE A 484 9.95 -1.01 20.50
N PHE A 485 10.04 -2.31 20.25
CA PHE A 485 10.38 -3.29 21.29
C PHE A 485 11.86 -3.29 21.63
N GLU A 486 12.74 -3.08 20.64
CA GLU A 486 14.18 -2.87 20.90
C GLU A 486 14.39 -1.65 21.81
N ALA A 487 13.75 -0.53 21.48
CA ALA A 487 13.88 0.70 22.24
C ALA A 487 13.22 0.62 23.64
N ALA A 488 12.14 -0.17 23.78
CA ALA A 488 11.39 -0.29 25.04
C ALA A 488 12.17 -1.01 26.15
N ASN A 489 12.84 -2.12 25.80
CA ASN A 489 13.53 -2.96 26.79
C ASN A 489 14.67 -3.82 26.24
N GLY A 490 15.15 -3.56 25.04
CA GLY A 490 16.20 -4.36 24.42
C GLY A 490 15.72 -5.76 23.99
N THR A 491 14.49 -5.89 23.52
CA THR A 491 13.95 -7.16 22.98
C THR A 491 14.93 -7.82 22.01
N THR A 492 15.25 -9.09 22.26
CA THR A 492 16.18 -9.88 21.42
C THR A 492 15.48 -10.43 20.19
N PHE A 493 16.03 -10.21 19.00
CA PHE A 493 15.52 -10.79 17.76
C PHE A 493 16.07 -12.17 17.50
N ILE A 494 15.20 -13.11 17.10
CA ILE A 494 15.54 -14.52 16.80
C ILE A 494 14.95 -14.88 15.44
N GLY A 495 15.76 -15.47 14.56
CA GLY A 495 15.33 -15.88 13.23
C GLY A 495 16.32 -15.53 12.14
N SER A 496 15.84 -14.92 11.05
CA SER A 496 16.64 -14.42 9.92
C SER A 496 16.48 -12.90 9.77
N PRO A 497 17.40 -12.20 9.06
CA PRO A 497 17.30 -10.77 8.82
C PRO A 497 16.00 -10.40 8.11
N THR A 498 15.42 -9.25 8.49
CA THR A 498 14.18 -8.74 7.90
C THR A 498 14.40 -8.07 6.54
N MET A 499 13.34 -7.59 5.89
CA MET A 499 13.42 -7.07 4.51
C MET A 499 14.28 -5.82 4.35
N GLY A 500 14.45 -5.01 5.39
CA GLY A 500 15.21 -3.76 5.30
C GLY A 500 14.50 -2.69 4.49
N ALA A 501 13.20 -2.50 4.72
CA ALA A 501 12.38 -1.46 4.11
C ALA A 501 11.30 -0.99 5.09
N ASN A 502 11.49 0.20 5.66
CA ASN A 502 10.53 0.82 6.57
C ASN A 502 10.36 2.29 6.22
N GLY A 503 9.15 2.80 6.43
CA GLY A 503 8.73 4.16 6.14
C GLY A 503 7.43 4.19 5.33
N ASP A 504 6.79 5.36 5.28
CA ASP A 504 5.51 5.50 4.59
C ASP A 504 5.67 5.24 3.08
N VAL A 505 4.77 4.42 2.55
CA VAL A 505 4.74 4.15 1.11
C VAL A 505 4.17 5.37 0.39
N THR A 506 4.97 5.92 -0.50
CA THR A 506 4.60 7.03 -1.37
C THR A 506 4.34 6.50 -2.77
N ASN A 507 3.31 6.99 -3.46
CA ASN A 507 2.95 6.54 -4.79
C ASN A 507 2.84 7.69 -5.80
N PHE A 508 3.06 7.38 -7.07
CA PHE A 508 2.85 8.29 -8.20
C PHE A 508 2.52 7.49 -9.47
N PHE A 509 2.10 8.19 -10.51
CA PHE A 509 1.67 7.57 -11.75
C PHE A 509 2.55 7.97 -12.93
N LEU A 510 2.69 7.05 -13.88
CA LEU A 510 3.37 7.22 -15.15
C LEU A 510 2.38 7.02 -16.31
N PRO A 511 2.66 7.60 -17.50
CA PRO A 511 1.93 7.25 -18.72
C PRO A 511 1.90 5.74 -18.94
N GLY A 512 0.80 5.23 -19.49
CA GLY A 512 0.60 3.79 -19.67
C GLY A 512 -0.24 3.17 -18.54
N ASN A 513 -0.89 3.98 -17.73
CA ASN A 513 -1.65 3.54 -16.55
C ASN A 513 -0.78 2.73 -15.57
N ILE A 514 0.48 3.16 -15.40
CA ILE A 514 1.44 2.53 -14.49
C ILE A 514 1.49 3.30 -13.18
N SER A 515 1.31 2.61 -12.05
CA SER A 515 1.56 3.15 -10.71
C SER A 515 2.90 2.69 -10.17
N ILE A 516 3.61 3.60 -9.50
CA ILE A 516 4.88 3.30 -8.83
C ILE A 516 4.73 3.64 -7.36
N THR A 517 5.25 2.79 -6.49
CA THR A 517 5.40 3.07 -5.06
C THR A 517 6.87 3.08 -4.66
N PHE A 518 7.21 3.77 -3.58
CA PHE A 518 8.56 3.77 -2.97
C PHE A 518 8.49 4.21 -1.51
N THR A 519 9.58 4.04 -0.75
CA THR A 519 9.66 4.48 0.65
C THR A 519 9.83 6.00 0.74
N GLY A 520 8.87 6.69 1.36
CA GLY A 520 8.84 8.17 1.46
C GLY A 520 9.57 8.75 2.68
N HIS A 521 9.91 7.95 3.70
CA HIS A 521 10.63 8.36 4.89
C HIS A 521 11.93 7.58 5.11
N ASP A 522 13.00 8.24 5.51
CA ASP A 522 14.17 7.60 6.14
C ASP A 522 13.81 7.30 7.60
N VAL A 523 13.68 6.01 7.93
CA VAL A 523 13.38 5.51 9.28
C VAL A 523 14.61 4.78 9.82
N ARG A 524 14.98 5.12 11.05
CA ARG A 524 16.17 4.60 11.72
C ARG A 524 15.84 4.11 13.11
N HIS A 525 16.71 3.26 13.66
CA HIS A 525 16.69 2.92 15.07
C HIS A 525 16.80 4.17 15.97
N ALA A 526 16.40 4.05 17.23
CA ALA A 526 16.48 5.13 18.21
C ALA A 526 17.88 5.74 18.37
N ASP A 527 18.93 4.91 18.21
CA ASP A 527 20.34 5.34 18.28
C ASP A 527 20.87 5.91 16.94
N GLY A 528 20.03 5.94 15.88
CA GLY A 528 20.38 6.46 14.57
C GLY A 528 20.98 5.44 13.60
N ARG A 529 21.16 4.17 14.01
CA ARG A 529 21.58 3.10 13.08
C ARG A 529 20.63 2.99 11.89
N PRO A 530 21.12 2.69 10.67
CA PRO A 530 20.27 2.51 9.50
C PRO A 530 19.46 1.23 9.60
N LEU A 531 18.21 1.29 9.11
CA LEU A 531 17.33 0.15 8.92
C LEU A 531 17.20 -0.21 7.42
N GLN A 532 17.08 0.81 6.57
CA GLN A 532 16.94 0.59 5.12
C GLN A 532 18.12 -0.17 4.56
N ARG A 533 17.86 -1.19 3.74
CA ARG A 533 18.81 -2.13 3.13
C ARG A 533 19.63 -2.96 4.13
N VAL A 534 19.26 -2.93 5.40
CA VAL A 534 19.88 -3.71 6.49
C VAL A 534 18.85 -4.62 7.14
N GLY A 535 17.69 -4.09 7.51
CA GLY A 535 16.67 -4.76 8.30
C GLY A 535 17.05 -4.92 9.77
N LEU A 536 16.13 -5.45 10.56
CA LEU A 536 16.41 -5.93 11.91
C LEU A 536 17.33 -7.16 11.80
N GLN A 537 18.41 -7.16 12.56
CA GLN A 537 19.38 -8.24 12.57
C GLN A 537 19.16 -9.13 13.78
N PRO A 538 18.91 -10.45 13.60
CA PRO A 538 18.72 -11.34 14.73
C PRO A 538 20.03 -11.55 15.50
N GLN A 539 19.95 -11.45 16.82
CA GLN A 539 21.07 -11.81 17.72
C GLN A 539 21.23 -13.34 17.81
N VAL A 540 20.14 -14.08 17.54
CA VAL A 540 20.16 -15.54 17.46
C VAL A 540 19.69 -15.95 16.07
N ALA A 541 20.63 -16.27 15.19
CA ALA A 541 20.32 -16.64 13.81
C ALA A 541 19.83 -18.08 13.73
N VAL A 542 18.66 -18.29 13.12
CA VAL A 542 18.07 -19.59 12.83
C VAL A 542 17.12 -19.50 11.65
N THR A 543 17.19 -20.45 10.75
CA THR A 543 16.30 -20.58 9.58
C THR A 543 15.65 -21.94 9.54
N PRO A 544 14.46 -22.10 8.98
CA PRO A 544 13.87 -23.40 8.74
C PRO A 544 14.74 -24.26 7.83
N THR A 545 14.69 -25.58 8.03
CA THR A 545 15.29 -26.57 7.14
C THR A 545 14.21 -27.32 6.36
N ILE A 546 14.57 -27.90 5.20
CA ILE A 546 13.64 -28.77 4.45
C ILE A 546 13.24 -29.97 5.32
N ALA A 547 14.17 -30.52 6.09
CA ALA A 547 13.90 -31.61 7.02
C ALA A 547 12.92 -31.18 8.13
N GLY A 548 13.08 -29.96 8.68
CA GLY A 548 12.18 -29.39 9.68
C GLY A 548 10.77 -29.19 9.13
N ILE A 549 10.64 -28.62 7.93
CA ILE A 549 9.34 -28.45 7.25
C ILE A 549 8.65 -29.79 7.04
N ARG A 550 9.36 -30.82 6.56
CA ARG A 550 8.82 -32.17 6.37
C ARG A 550 8.38 -32.84 7.67
N ALA A 551 9.07 -32.53 8.75
CA ALA A 551 8.72 -33.01 10.09
C ALA A 551 7.64 -32.19 10.80
N GLY A 552 7.13 -31.11 10.16
CA GLY A 552 6.15 -30.20 10.76
C GLY A 552 6.70 -29.39 11.94
N ARG A 553 8.02 -29.17 12.01
CA ARG A 553 8.69 -28.44 13.09
C ARG A 553 8.75 -26.94 12.81
N ASP A 554 8.64 -26.15 13.86
CA ASP A 554 8.95 -24.71 13.86
C ASP A 554 10.30 -24.49 14.57
N GLU A 555 11.40 -24.68 13.85
CA GLU A 555 12.75 -24.61 14.37
C GLU A 555 13.11 -23.23 14.94
N VAL A 556 12.48 -22.17 14.42
CA VAL A 556 12.66 -20.81 14.91
C VAL A 556 12.01 -20.63 16.28
N LEU A 557 10.75 -21.06 16.43
CA LEU A 557 10.05 -21.01 17.70
C LEU A 557 10.70 -21.96 18.75
N GLU A 558 11.08 -23.17 18.36
CA GLU A 558 11.81 -24.10 19.25
C GLU A 558 13.09 -23.45 19.80
N THR A 559 13.85 -22.77 18.94
CA THR A 559 15.08 -22.08 19.33
C THR A 559 14.78 -20.93 20.30
N ALA A 560 13.74 -20.15 20.05
CA ALA A 560 13.34 -19.07 20.94
C ALA A 560 12.90 -19.57 22.32
N LEU A 561 12.11 -20.65 22.36
CA LEU A 561 11.69 -21.26 23.63
C LEU A 561 12.90 -21.74 24.46
N LYS A 562 13.87 -22.38 23.82
CA LYS A 562 15.12 -22.79 24.47
C LYS A 562 15.95 -21.62 24.96
N TYR A 563 16.04 -20.55 24.15
CA TYR A 563 16.80 -19.34 24.48
C TYR A 563 16.30 -18.64 25.74
N VAL A 564 14.98 -18.66 25.98
CA VAL A 564 14.38 -18.07 27.18
C VAL A 564 14.27 -19.08 28.35
N GLY A 565 14.91 -20.26 28.23
CA GLY A 565 14.97 -21.28 29.27
C GLY A 565 13.70 -22.14 29.38
N GLY A 566 12.88 -22.21 28.32
CA GLY A 566 11.84 -23.22 28.16
C GLY A 566 12.37 -24.55 27.70
N THR A 567 11.50 -25.56 27.57
CA THR A 567 11.88 -26.91 27.13
C THR A 567 12.23 -27.01 25.64
N GLY A 568 11.75 -26.04 24.86
CA GLY A 568 11.79 -26.09 23.39
C GLY A 568 10.69 -26.94 22.79
N GLU A 569 9.89 -27.60 23.60
CA GLU A 569 8.73 -28.37 23.14
C GLU A 569 7.62 -27.43 22.69
N ILE A 570 7.13 -27.66 21.47
CA ILE A 570 5.90 -27.08 20.98
C ILE A 570 4.84 -28.18 21.10
N PRO A 571 4.01 -28.18 22.15
CA PRO A 571 2.93 -29.16 22.26
C PRO A 571 2.06 -29.04 21.01
N THR A 572 1.66 -30.16 20.44
CA THR A 572 0.56 -30.22 19.49
C THR A 572 -0.64 -29.55 20.16
N ASP A 573 -0.82 -28.26 19.87
CA ASP A 573 -2.05 -27.58 20.26
C ASP A 573 -3.15 -28.32 19.49
N PRO A 574 -4.09 -29.02 20.15
CA PRO A 574 -5.29 -29.45 19.47
C PRO A 574 -6.09 -28.20 19.17
N TYR A 575 -5.63 -27.42 18.22
CA TYR A 575 -6.38 -26.32 17.68
C TYR A 575 -7.64 -26.95 17.06
N LYS A 576 -8.64 -27.06 17.90
CA LYS A 576 -9.99 -26.89 17.41
C LYS A 576 -10.05 -25.42 17.05
N GLU A 577 -10.13 -25.11 15.74
CA GLU A 577 -10.71 -23.83 15.36
C GLU A 577 -11.81 -23.60 16.37
N PRO A 578 -11.78 -22.47 17.12
CA PRO A 578 -12.94 -22.13 17.92
C PRO A 578 -14.07 -22.32 16.94
N PRO A 579 -15.11 -23.11 17.26
CA PRO A 579 -16.20 -23.30 16.35
C PRO A 579 -16.42 -21.90 15.81
N THR A 580 -16.33 -21.75 14.48
CA THR A 580 -16.72 -20.50 13.88
C THR A 580 -17.97 -20.22 14.63
N VAL A 581 -17.91 -19.31 15.61
CA VAL A 581 -19.13 -18.84 16.24
C VAL A 581 -19.75 -18.22 15.04
N VAL A 582 -20.53 -19.02 14.34
CA VAL A 582 -21.62 -18.57 13.54
C VAL A 582 -22.42 -17.87 14.60
N LEU A 583 -22.01 -16.62 14.88
CA LEU A 583 -22.83 -15.69 15.61
C LEU A 583 -24.11 -15.80 14.84
N ALA A 584 -25.13 -16.40 15.48
CA ALA A 584 -26.41 -16.65 14.87
C ALA A 584 -26.72 -15.39 14.10
N ALA A 585 -26.85 -15.53 12.75
CA ALA A 585 -26.95 -14.39 11.88
C ALA A 585 -28.01 -13.51 12.53
N GLU A 586 -27.61 -12.32 13.01
CA GLU A 586 -28.56 -11.39 13.64
C GLU A 586 -29.67 -11.26 12.62
N PRO A 587 -30.95 -11.32 13.01
CA PRO A 587 -32.02 -11.10 12.07
C PRO A 587 -31.78 -9.79 11.37
N MET A 588 -31.50 -9.85 10.09
CA MET A 588 -31.29 -8.65 9.29
C MET A 588 -32.65 -8.17 8.79
N VAL A 589 -32.84 -6.88 8.89
CA VAL A 589 -34.04 -6.23 8.35
C VAL A 589 -34.11 -6.49 6.84
N THR A 590 -35.24 -7.00 6.37
CA THR A 590 -35.47 -7.33 4.95
C THR A 590 -35.17 -6.12 4.05
N GLY A 591 -34.33 -6.29 3.03
CA GLY A 591 -33.94 -5.22 2.10
C GLY A 591 -32.72 -4.40 2.53
N TRP A 592 -32.25 -4.56 3.76
CA TRP A 592 -31.07 -3.88 4.28
C TRP A 592 -29.87 -4.84 4.39
N GLY A 593 -28.68 -4.32 4.17
CA GLY A 593 -27.40 -5.01 4.31
C GLY A 593 -26.52 -4.40 5.38
N GLN A 594 -25.38 -5.05 5.62
CA GLN A 594 -24.37 -4.55 6.54
C GLN A 594 -23.07 -4.27 5.81
N PHE A 595 -22.35 -3.23 6.27
CA PHE A 595 -21.07 -2.83 5.72
C PHE A 595 -20.14 -2.37 6.85
N GLY A 596 -18.80 -2.44 6.63
CA GLY A 596 -17.80 -2.01 7.61
C GLY A 596 -17.09 -3.17 8.30
N SER A 597 -16.84 -3.05 9.60
CA SER A 597 -16.00 -3.96 10.41
C SER A 597 -16.87 -4.89 11.29
N PRO A 598 -17.30 -6.07 10.82
CA PRO A 598 -18.21 -6.95 11.59
C PRO A 598 -17.58 -7.51 12.87
N ALA A 599 -16.26 -7.55 12.96
CA ALA A 599 -15.56 -7.93 14.18
C ALA A 599 -15.68 -6.87 15.29
N ALA A 600 -15.77 -5.59 14.91
CA ALA A 600 -15.83 -4.46 15.85
C ALA A 600 -17.26 -3.96 16.12
N PHE A 601 -18.21 -4.25 15.22
CA PHE A 601 -19.60 -3.80 15.32
C PHE A 601 -20.58 -4.94 15.12
N ARG A 602 -21.68 -4.88 15.84
CA ARG A 602 -22.87 -5.71 15.67
C ARG A 602 -23.91 -4.87 14.94
N ILE A 603 -24.53 -5.45 13.92
CA ILE A 603 -25.54 -4.79 13.10
C ILE A 603 -26.70 -5.74 12.95
N GLY A 604 -27.91 -5.29 13.23
CA GLY A 604 -29.08 -6.14 13.19
C GLY A 604 -30.38 -5.37 13.44
N GLU A 605 -31.44 -6.10 13.69
CA GLU A 605 -32.76 -5.61 14.04
C GLU A 605 -32.89 -5.42 15.54
N ASP A 606 -33.53 -4.35 16.00
CA ASP A 606 -33.91 -4.13 17.39
C ASP A 606 -35.45 -3.97 17.48
N ARG A 607 -36.09 -4.78 18.31
CA ARG A 607 -37.54 -4.77 18.55
C ARG A 607 -37.92 -4.10 19.85
N ILE A 608 -36.97 -3.55 20.58
CA ILE A 608 -37.19 -2.91 21.87
C ILE A 608 -37.09 -1.39 21.74
N VAL A 609 -36.08 -0.91 21.00
CA VAL A 609 -35.84 0.51 20.80
C VAL A 609 -36.32 0.89 19.39
N VAL A 610 -37.57 1.32 19.28
CA VAL A 610 -38.23 1.67 18.01
C VAL A 610 -38.73 3.10 18.04
N HIS A 611 -38.77 3.79 16.90
CA HIS A 611 -39.42 5.08 16.74
C HIS A 611 -40.87 4.89 16.27
N GLY A 612 -41.07 4.09 15.25
CA GLY A 612 -42.35 3.68 14.72
C GLY A 612 -42.44 2.16 14.54
N GLY A 613 -43.65 1.62 14.29
CA GLY A 613 -43.84 0.22 13.98
C GLY A 613 -43.41 -0.75 15.09
N THR A 614 -42.69 -1.83 14.71
CA THR A 614 -42.34 -2.95 15.61
C THR A 614 -40.86 -3.28 15.64
N ALA A 615 -40.04 -2.64 14.82
CA ALA A 615 -38.61 -2.85 14.80
C ALA A 615 -37.85 -1.62 14.25
N SER A 616 -36.56 -1.52 14.54
CA SER A 616 -35.62 -0.54 14.01
C SER A 616 -34.31 -1.20 13.58
N GLY A 617 -33.49 -0.51 12.79
CA GLY A 617 -32.13 -0.92 12.51
C GLY A 617 -31.18 -0.49 13.65
N HIS A 618 -30.30 -1.39 14.09
CA HIS A 618 -29.39 -1.16 15.21
C HIS A 618 -27.94 -1.45 14.87
N VAL A 619 -27.05 -0.52 15.19
CA VAL A 619 -25.59 -0.68 15.12
C VAL A 619 -25.03 -0.47 16.52
N THR A 620 -24.28 -1.44 17.03
CA THR A 620 -23.61 -1.32 18.33
C THR A 620 -22.14 -1.70 18.24
N ALA A 621 -21.29 -0.92 18.93
CA ALA A 621 -19.88 -1.26 19.07
C ALA A 621 -19.71 -2.44 20.04
N ARG A 622 -18.84 -3.40 19.69
CA ARG A 622 -18.54 -4.58 20.51
C ARG A 622 -17.56 -4.30 21.64
N SER A 623 -16.89 -3.15 21.64
CA SER A 623 -15.89 -2.74 22.64
C SER A 623 -15.93 -1.23 22.88
N ALA A 624 -15.25 -0.79 23.95
CA ALA A 624 -15.09 0.63 24.24
C ALA A 624 -14.14 1.37 23.26
N THR A 625 -13.36 0.64 22.49
CA THR A 625 -12.39 1.17 21.49
C THR A 625 -12.49 0.39 20.18
N PRO A 626 -13.65 0.45 19.49
CA PRO A 626 -13.84 -0.27 18.24
C PRO A 626 -12.95 0.33 17.13
N THR A 627 -12.43 -0.52 16.26
CA THR A 627 -11.68 -0.08 15.07
C THR A 627 -12.59 -0.05 13.85
N GLY A 628 -12.44 0.99 13.02
CA GLY A 628 -13.25 1.14 11.82
C GLY A 628 -14.66 1.66 12.12
N PHE A 629 -15.64 1.16 11.39
CA PHE A 629 -17.05 1.55 11.52
C PHE A 629 -18.00 0.39 11.25
N GLY A 630 -19.22 0.49 11.73
CA GLY A 630 -20.35 -0.36 11.38
C GLY A 630 -21.43 0.44 10.65
N ALA A 631 -22.01 -0.11 9.60
CA ALA A 631 -23.06 0.59 8.88
C ALA A 631 -24.18 -0.35 8.42
N PHE A 632 -25.43 0.09 8.60
CA PHE A 632 -26.56 -0.37 7.79
C PHE A 632 -26.48 0.25 6.42
N ASN A 633 -26.84 -0.51 5.38
CA ASN A 633 -26.94 0.05 4.05
C ASN A 633 -28.03 -0.61 3.22
N GLN A 634 -28.57 0.18 2.30
CA GLN A 634 -29.38 -0.29 1.21
C GLN A 634 -28.78 0.20 -0.11
N MET A 635 -28.86 -0.63 -1.13
CA MET A 635 -28.36 -0.33 -2.48
C MET A 635 -29.52 -0.41 -3.48
N ILE A 636 -29.70 0.66 -4.25
CA ILE A 636 -30.71 0.73 -5.31
C ILE A 636 -30.09 1.21 -6.63
N ARG A 637 -30.77 0.91 -7.72
CA ARG A 637 -30.44 1.45 -9.04
C ARG A 637 -30.77 2.95 -9.09
N ALA A 638 -29.97 3.73 -9.83
CA ALA A 638 -30.20 5.15 -9.95
C ALA A 638 -31.28 5.56 -10.97
N ASP A 639 -31.83 4.61 -11.77
CA ASP A 639 -32.66 4.88 -12.94
C ASP A 639 -33.82 5.84 -12.67
N ASN A 640 -34.52 5.69 -11.56
CA ASN A 640 -35.65 6.53 -11.17
C ASN A 640 -35.24 7.93 -10.69
N TYR A 641 -33.97 8.13 -10.40
CA TYR A 641 -33.45 9.32 -9.71
C TYR A 641 -32.49 10.15 -10.54
N ARG A 642 -32.02 9.67 -11.70
CA ARG A 642 -31.09 10.41 -12.57
C ARG A 642 -31.60 11.80 -12.94
N GLY A 643 -30.71 12.79 -12.86
CA GLY A 643 -31.02 14.20 -13.11
C GLY A 643 -31.80 14.87 -12.00
N LYS A 644 -32.01 14.24 -10.87
CA LYS A 644 -32.80 14.75 -9.75
C LYS A 644 -31.92 14.94 -8.50
N ARG A 645 -32.37 15.83 -7.62
CA ARG A 645 -31.85 15.95 -6.25
C ARG A 645 -32.67 15.06 -5.34
N VAL A 646 -32.00 14.25 -4.51
CA VAL A 646 -32.65 13.33 -3.57
C VAL A 646 -32.25 13.66 -2.14
N ARG A 647 -33.20 13.49 -1.23
CA ARG A 647 -33.00 13.62 0.21
C ARG A 647 -33.26 12.25 0.86
N PHE A 648 -32.25 11.70 1.49
CA PHE A 648 -32.39 10.58 2.41
C PHE A 648 -32.56 11.12 3.83
N SER A 649 -33.67 10.79 4.47
CA SER A 649 -34.00 11.20 5.83
C SER A 649 -34.32 9.98 6.67
N ALA A 650 -34.01 10.00 7.97
CA ALA A 650 -34.43 8.99 8.93
C ALA A 650 -34.39 9.53 10.35
N TYR A 651 -35.15 8.92 11.24
CA TYR A 651 -34.97 9.14 12.66
C TYR A 651 -33.77 8.34 13.16
N VAL A 652 -32.89 9.01 13.90
CA VAL A 652 -31.68 8.43 14.49
C VAL A 652 -31.65 8.69 16.00
N ARG A 653 -31.39 7.64 16.77
CA ARG A 653 -31.18 7.67 18.22
C ARG A 653 -29.78 7.16 18.54
N THR A 654 -29.14 7.69 19.58
CA THR A 654 -27.82 7.24 20.00
C THR A 654 -27.74 7.00 21.50
N ARG A 655 -26.84 6.09 21.93
CA ARG A 655 -26.54 5.82 23.34
C ARG A 655 -25.04 5.63 23.53
N GLY A 656 -24.43 6.50 24.36
CA GLY A 656 -23.02 6.39 24.75
C GLY A 656 -22.02 6.55 23.60
N VAL A 657 -22.37 7.26 22.53
CA VAL A 657 -21.49 7.49 21.36
C VAL A 657 -20.43 8.53 21.72
N ASN A 658 -19.19 8.09 21.93
CA ASN A 658 -18.08 8.94 22.38
C ASN A 658 -16.81 8.64 21.56
N GLY A 659 -15.85 9.57 21.56
CA GLY A 659 -14.43 9.34 21.19
C GLY A 659 -14.13 8.91 19.76
N GLY A 660 -15.05 9.06 18.83
CA GLY A 660 -14.87 8.69 17.43
C GLY A 660 -15.48 9.70 16.45
N ALA A 661 -15.68 9.30 15.22
CA ALA A 661 -16.37 10.15 14.24
C ALA A 661 -17.87 10.31 14.51
N GLY A 662 -18.46 9.51 15.44
CA GLY A 662 -19.87 9.58 15.84
C GLY A 662 -20.80 8.73 14.99
N ALA A 663 -22.13 8.95 15.15
CA ALA A 663 -23.18 8.32 14.34
C ALA A 663 -23.75 9.31 13.32
N GLY A 664 -24.22 8.84 12.19
CA GLY A 664 -24.86 9.69 11.18
C GLY A 664 -25.41 8.90 10.01
N LEU A 665 -26.32 9.54 9.28
CA LEU A 665 -26.73 9.02 7.98
C LEU A 665 -25.58 9.17 6.97
N TRP A 666 -25.55 8.29 6.00
CA TRP A 666 -24.64 8.41 4.87
C TRP A 666 -25.34 8.06 3.56
N MET A 667 -24.95 8.73 2.50
CA MET A 667 -25.41 8.43 1.16
C MET A 667 -24.28 8.61 0.15
N ARG A 668 -24.26 7.75 -0.86
CA ARG A 668 -23.29 7.77 -1.97
C ARG A 668 -24.02 7.51 -3.28
N VAL A 669 -23.69 8.31 -4.27
CA VAL A 669 -24.14 8.11 -5.65
C VAL A 669 -22.95 7.62 -6.46
N ASP A 670 -23.11 6.47 -7.12
CA ASP A 670 -22.09 5.79 -7.89
C ASP A 670 -22.34 5.89 -9.40
N GLY A 671 -21.28 6.00 -10.20
CA GLY A 671 -21.33 5.98 -11.68
C GLY A 671 -19.93 6.06 -12.28
N ASP A 672 -19.79 5.64 -13.55
CA ASP A 672 -18.53 5.62 -14.30
C ASP A 672 -17.38 4.89 -13.59
N GLY A 673 -17.70 3.82 -12.86
CA GLY A 673 -16.75 3.03 -12.09
C GLY A 673 -16.24 3.70 -10.81
N GLY A 674 -16.82 4.85 -10.42
CA GLY A 674 -16.41 5.61 -9.24
C GLY A 674 -17.58 6.17 -8.46
N MET A 675 -17.26 7.03 -7.50
CA MET A 675 -18.20 7.78 -6.67
C MET A 675 -18.44 9.15 -7.30
N LEU A 676 -19.72 9.51 -7.54
CA LEU A 676 -20.11 10.81 -8.11
C LEU A 676 -20.44 11.83 -7.02
N GLN A 677 -21.13 11.40 -5.93
CA GLN A 677 -21.53 12.25 -4.82
C GLN A 677 -21.43 11.46 -3.52
N PHE A 678 -21.14 12.13 -2.40
CA PHE A 678 -21.04 11.50 -1.09
C PHE A 678 -21.26 12.48 0.05
N ASP A 679 -21.96 12.02 1.08
CA ASP A 679 -22.02 12.66 2.40
C ASP A 679 -22.24 11.59 3.47
N ASN A 680 -21.48 11.64 4.54
CA ASN A 680 -21.61 10.78 5.72
C ASN A 680 -21.83 11.56 7.03
N MET A 681 -22.32 12.79 6.91
CA MET A 681 -22.51 13.70 8.04
C MET A 681 -21.24 13.97 8.85
N GLY A 682 -20.02 13.80 8.28
CA GLY A 682 -18.76 13.89 9.02
C GLY A 682 -18.52 15.17 9.80
N SER A 683 -19.05 16.31 9.34
CA SER A 683 -19.00 17.61 10.02
C SER A 683 -20.17 17.87 10.98
N ARG A 684 -21.17 16.98 11.03
CA ARG A 684 -22.40 17.12 11.82
C ARG A 684 -22.86 15.79 12.44
N THR A 685 -21.90 14.95 12.86
CA THR A 685 -22.14 13.67 13.50
C THR A 685 -22.92 13.82 14.80
N ILE A 686 -23.70 12.79 15.13
CA ILE A 686 -24.44 12.69 16.38
C ILE A 686 -23.54 11.99 17.40
N THR A 687 -23.32 12.65 18.53
CA THR A 687 -22.51 12.10 19.64
C THR A 687 -23.30 12.12 20.95
N GLY A 688 -22.82 11.39 21.96
CA GLY A 688 -23.45 11.27 23.26
C GLY A 688 -24.62 10.27 23.26
N THR A 689 -25.57 10.54 24.14
CA THR A 689 -26.85 9.85 24.22
C THR A 689 -27.95 10.83 23.82
N THR A 690 -28.65 10.53 22.74
CA THR A 690 -29.74 11.38 22.22
C THR A 690 -31.01 10.57 22.05
N ASP A 691 -32.15 11.23 22.20
CA ASP A 691 -33.41 10.66 21.76
C ASP A 691 -33.54 10.74 20.24
N TRP A 692 -34.62 10.19 19.67
CA TRP A 692 -34.88 10.17 18.25
C TRP A 692 -34.85 11.58 17.64
N LYS A 693 -34.03 11.75 16.61
CA LYS A 693 -33.89 13.00 15.85
C LYS A 693 -34.02 12.72 14.37
N LEU A 694 -34.86 13.47 13.70
CA LEU A 694 -34.91 13.45 12.24
C LEU A 694 -33.66 14.15 11.69
N VAL A 695 -32.89 13.42 10.88
CA VAL A 695 -31.69 13.92 10.20
C VAL A 695 -31.76 13.59 8.72
N SER A 696 -30.98 14.30 7.90
CA SER A 696 -31.01 14.07 6.45
C SER A 696 -29.67 14.32 5.76
N VAL A 697 -29.52 13.67 4.61
CA VAL A 697 -28.44 13.85 3.62
C VAL A 697 -29.11 14.18 2.27
N VAL A 698 -28.59 15.18 1.54
CA VAL A 698 -29.14 15.62 0.27
C VAL A 698 -28.04 15.60 -0.80
N LEU A 699 -28.24 14.81 -1.86
CA LEU A 699 -27.29 14.70 -2.96
C LEU A 699 -27.97 14.87 -4.32
N ASP A 700 -27.21 15.34 -5.31
CA ASP A 700 -27.61 15.28 -6.71
C ASP A 700 -27.31 13.88 -7.28
N VAL A 701 -28.17 13.38 -8.12
CA VAL A 701 -27.99 12.14 -8.86
C VAL A 701 -27.69 12.47 -10.33
N PRO A 702 -26.43 12.52 -10.75
CA PRO A 702 -26.08 12.85 -12.13
C PRO A 702 -26.69 11.90 -13.16
N SER A 703 -26.78 12.33 -14.42
CA SER A 703 -27.38 11.53 -15.50
C SER A 703 -26.62 10.23 -15.79
N ASN A 704 -25.32 10.16 -15.48
CA ASN A 704 -24.46 8.99 -15.61
C ASN A 704 -24.40 8.11 -14.36
N ALA A 705 -25.23 8.38 -13.33
CA ALA A 705 -25.30 7.55 -12.13
C ALA A 705 -25.81 6.15 -12.44
N THR A 706 -25.19 5.15 -11.84
CA THR A 706 -25.56 3.73 -11.94
C THR A 706 -26.31 3.24 -10.71
N GLY A 707 -25.98 3.77 -9.53
CA GLY A 707 -26.59 3.35 -8.28
C GLY A 707 -26.53 4.37 -7.17
N ILE A 708 -27.34 4.14 -6.13
CA ILE A 708 -27.37 4.91 -4.90
C ILE A 708 -27.24 3.94 -3.72
N VAL A 709 -26.36 4.26 -2.78
CA VAL A 709 -26.20 3.55 -1.51
C VAL A 709 -26.48 4.52 -0.38
N PHE A 710 -27.23 4.10 0.61
CA PHE A 710 -27.57 4.96 1.75
C PHE A 710 -27.81 4.14 3.02
N GLY A 711 -27.69 4.77 4.19
CA GLY A 711 -27.95 4.10 5.45
C GLY A 711 -27.47 4.87 6.70
N LEU A 712 -27.29 4.12 7.80
CA LEU A 712 -26.75 4.61 9.07
C LEU A 712 -25.31 4.12 9.25
N LEU A 713 -24.43 4.98 9.74
CA LEU A 713 -23.03 4.68 10.07
C LEU A 713 -22.79 5.01 11.54
N LEU A 714 -22.08 4.13 12.26
CA LEU A 714 -21.51 4.37 13.59
C LEU A 714 -19.99 4.15 13.53
N SER A 715 -19.23 5.14 13.99
CA SER A 715 -17.79 5.06 14.20
C SER A 715 -17.48 5.45 15.64
N GLY A 716 -16.63 4.67 16.31
CA GLY A 716 -16.37 4.80 17.75
C GLY A 716 -17.32 3.98 18.62
N PRO A 717 -17.16 4.05 19.97
CA PRO A 717 -17.98 3.28 20.92
C PRO A 717 -19.42 3.79 21.01
N GLY A 718 -20.31 2.93 21.49
CA GLY A 718 -21.72 3.25 21.71
C GLY A 718 -22.66 2.51 20.77
N GLU A 719 -23.87 3.02 20.67
CA GLU A 719 -24.96 2.43 19.90
C GLU A 719 -25.72 3.48 19.11
N ALA A 720 -26.20 3.10 17.95
CA ALA A 720 -27.05 3.95 17.11
C ALA A 720 -28.20 3.15 16.51
N TRP A 721 -29.39 3.73 16.49
CA TRP A 721 -30.60 3.18 15.87
C TRP A 721 -31.05 4.06 14.72
N ILE A 722 -31.66 3.44 13.72
CA ILE A 722 -32.29 4.10 12.58
C ILE A 722 -33.70 3.56 12.40
N ASP A 723 -34.64 4.45 12.13
CA ASP A 723 -36.03 4.07 11.91
C ASP A 723 -36.77 5.12 11.06
N ASP A 724 -37.95 4.75 10.52
CA ASP A 724 -38.82 5.60 9.72
C ASP A 724 -38.04 6.39 8.65
N ALA A 725 -37.27 5.67 7.82
CA ALA A 725 -36.47 6.26 6.79
C ALA A 725 -37.28 6.64 5.54
N SER A 726 -36.82 7.61 4.79
CA SER A 726 -37.38 7.98 3.47
C SER A 726 -36.30 8.41 2.49
N LEU A 727 -36.56 8.19 1.20
CA LEU A 727 -35.74 8.70 0.09
C LEU A 727 -36.63 9.46 -0.88
N ASP A 728 -36.61 10.78 -0.80
CA ASP A 728 -37.52 11.66 -1.51
C ASP A 728 -36.80 12.46 -2.61
N VAL A 729 -37.45 12.67 -3.74
CA VAL A 729 -37.02 13.67 -4.73
C VAL A 729 -37.39 15.07 -4.22
N VAL A 730 -36.41 15.99 -4.18
CA VAL A 730 -36.59 17.37 -3.71
C VAL A 730 -36.19 18.36 -4.79
N GLY A 731 -36.62 19.59 -4.63
CA GLY A 731 -36.24 20.68 -5.53
C GLY A 731 -34.81 21.14 -5.33
N THR A 732 -34.26 21.85 -6.29
CA THR A 732 -32.90 22.41 -6.23
C THR A 732 -32.76 23.56 -5.25
N ASP A 733 -33.86 24.10 -4.72
CA ASP A 733 -33.94 25.03 -3.60
C ASP A 733 -33.51 24.42 -2.26
N VAL A 734 -33.58 23.08 -2.13
CA VAL A 734 -33.02 22.34 -0.97
C VAL A 734 -31.52 22.23 -1.15
N PRO A 735 -30.68 22.78 -0.24
CA PRO A 735 -29.22 22.74 -0.38
C PRO A 735 -28.65 21.29 -0.43
N SER A 736 -27.75 21.03 -1.39
CA SER A 736 -26.99 19.79 -1.41
C SER A 736 -26.00 19.73 -0.23
N THR A 737 -25.84 18.57 0.35
CA THR A 737 -24.89 18.31 1.44
C THR A 737 -23.64 17.57 0.99
N ASN A 738 -23.40 17.46 -0.32
CA ASN A 738 -22.23 16.75 -0.88
C ASN A 738 -20.91 17.27 -0.32
N THR A 739 -20.08 16.35 0.16
CA THR A 739 -18.75 16.64 0.75
C THR A 739 -17.60 16.12 -0.07
N ALA A 740 -17.86 15.43 -1.18
CA ALA A 740 -16.82 14.75 -1.97
C ALA A 740 -16.77 15.24 -3.42
N GLU A 741 -15.57 15.24 -3.97
CA GLU A 741 -15.35 15.41 -5.40
C GLU A 741 -15.62 14.09 -6.14
N PRO A 742 -16.22 14.13 -7.34
CA PRO A 742 -16.45 12.92 -8.12
C PRO A 742 -15.16 12.17 -8.44
N THR A 743 -15.24 10.84 -8.37
CA THR A 743 -14.19 9.95 -8.86
C THR A 743 -14.71 9.17 -10.06
N SER A 744 -13.81 8.76 -10.97
CA SER A 744 -14.16 7.92 -12.11
C SER A 744 -13.04 6.90 -12.34
N ASN A 745 -13.43 5.65 -12.56
CA ASN A 745 -12.55 4.59 -13.00
C ASN A 745 -13.24 3.76 -14.09
N PRO A 746 -13.01 4.08 -15.37
CA PRO A 746 -13.66 3.40 -16.49
C PRO A 746 -13.48 1.90 -16.49
N ASP A 747 -12.35 1.39 -15.98
CA ASP A 747 -12.08 -0.05 -15.91
C ASP A 747 -13.00 -0.76 -14.92
N MET A 748 -13.53 -0.03 -13.94
CA MET A 748 -14.49 -0.53 -12.95
C MET A 748 -15.96 -0.27 -13.34
N ALA A 749 -16.20 0.49 -14.40
CA ALA A 749 -17.55 0.92 -14.77
C ALA A 749 -18.48 -0.26 -15.08
N GLU A 750 -17.97 -1.27 -15.78
CA GLU A 750 -18.74 -2.49 -16.12
C GLU A 750 -19.03 -3.33 -14.86
N GLN A 751 -18.06 -3.51 -13.98
CA GLN A 751 -18.23 -4.22 -12.73
C GLN A 751 -19.21 -3.48 -11.82
N GLN A 752 -19.14 -2.17 -11.78
CA GLN A 752 -20.07 -1.33 -11.01
C GLN A 752 -21.50 -1.45 -11.55
N ARG A 753 -21.69 -1.38 -12.88
CA ARG A 753 -23.00 -1.61 -13.51
C ARG A 753 -23.59 -2.96 -13.13
N LYS A 754 -22.79 -4.04 -13.23
CA LYS A 754 -23.22 -5.40 -12.81
C LYS A 754 -23.60 -5.47 -11.34
N THR A 755 -22.90 -4.74 -10.47
CA THR A 755 -23.22 -4.67 -9.03
C THR A 755 -24.62 -4.11 -8.79
N TYR A 756 -25.05 -3.12 -9.58
CA TYR A 756 -26.37 -2.51 -9.44
C TYR A 756 -27.46 -3.15 -10.29
N GLU A 757 -27.12 -3.91 -11.33
CA GLU A 757 -28.08 -4.48 -12.28
C GLU A 757 -29.20 -5.31 -11.62
N THR A 758 -28.86 -6.04 -10.55
CA THR A 758 -29.79 -6.87 -9.79
C THR A 758 -30.44 -6.15 -8.59
N ARG A 759 -30.14 -4.86 -8.38
CA ARG A 759 -30.67 -4.11 -7.25
C ARG A 759 -32.05 -3.53 -7.56
N PRO A 760 -32.91 -3.30 -6.52
CA PRO A 760 -34.22 -2.71 -6.72
C PRO A 760 -34.14 -1.29 -7.29
N LEU A 761 -35.20 -0.88 -7.98
CA LEU A 761 -35.35 0.49 -8.54
C LEU A 761 -35.79 1.52 -7.49
N THR A 762 -36.33 1.06 -6.38
CA THR A 762 -36.82 1.89 -5.27
C THR A 762 -36.38 1.28 -3.93
N PRO A 763 -36.28 2.08 -2.88
CA PRO A 763 -36.03 1.58 -1.53
C PRO A 763 -37.03 0.56 -1.07
N LEU A 764 -36.58 -0.38 -0.23
CA LEU A 764 -37.39 -1.43 0.38
C LEU A 764 -37.41 -1.25 1.89
N ASN A 765 -38.55 -1.60 2.51
CA ASN A 765 -38.69 -1.67 3.96
C ASN A 765 -38.04 -0.51 4.73
N MET A 766 -38.43 0.71 4.41
CA MET A 766 -37.86 1.93 4.98
C MET A 766 -38.33 2.17 6.45
N GLY A 767 -39.35 1.49 6.91
CA GLY A 767 -39.81 1.46 8.29
C GLY A 767 -39.18 0.33 9.14
N PHE A 768 -38.22 -0.41 8.59
CA PHE A 768 -37.47 -1.48 9.27
C PHE A 768 -38.34 -2.65 9.80
N GLU A 769 -39.56 -2.80 9.35
CA GLU A 769 -40.47 -3.82 9.84
C GLU A 769 -39.98 -5.26 9.54
N PRO A 770 -40.26 -6.23 10.43
CA PRO A 770 -39.95 -7.65 10.20
C PRO A 770 -40.60 -8.15 8.92
N GLY A 771 -39.85 -8.86 8.06
CA GLY A 771 -40.36 -9.47 6.85
C GLY A 771 -41.18 -10.72 7.09
#